data_0cd7a363e3517d8ffbdfd18e2a9b6e54
#
_entry.id   0cd7a363e3517d8ffbdfd18e2a9b6e54
#
_cell.length_a   1.000
_cell.length_b   1.000
_cell.length_c   1.000
_cell.angle_alpha   90.00
_cell.angle_beta   90.00
_cell.angle_gamma   90.00
#
_symmetry.space_group_name_H-M   'P 1'
#
loop_
_entity.id
_entity.type
_entity.pdbx_description
1 polymer ?
#
loop_
_entity_poly.entity_id
_entity_poly.type
_entity_poly.pdbx_seq_one_letter_code
_entity_poly.pdbx_strand_id
1 'polypeptide(L)'
;MKKSLLLFVCLVLCCSANILAKVIMPRPPLRPLPMPVVTVGDLRQNETNVVVETKETVAAENAFFKRVKVNLTFTNPNVRVMSGELEFPIPDGAFVCGYALEINGDMIPGVICEKEKARVAFENETRKRVDPGIVEHVKGNIWRTRIFPLNPKTPRKAEVEYIVSKDDIKPGFVYERDGDDVFVAAYSGEEKKSQSIADKISSFNKGVIIWDSSMSAKPFAAKWRKRLESLPENGEWRLIVFNYSVKSFVKALNKDNLLKEIDALDYDGGTLIDGAIEELKRIADSSSALLFTDEIDTMGLTAPKYEDMANVTVASRDDAPVRPIEVRKLGVDEKIPDGVIVNNGTLLATVWAKRRMSDLANQADSRKDEFLKLARKYSVAGPNHSLIVLETLEQYLEHDIEPNESMNFYGEWKKRRAAQDDPIALKKAKADHEANLLRYWEERVKWWNNPKPPKRTPKSGVFDNARVASVEAETVALSAPVGSAPAMNMEASVMAPVRMRSMVASRNPGSVSAERVSFSWRGGKAGAAHDDAKSPAPTVSLKAWDPKTPYLESLKSAADVDGAYKAYLKEREKYGQSPAFYLDCAGWFYKEGKRALGDKIISNLAEFKLEDAALWRVMGWRAREARSYELSILAFRKVLMMRGEEAQSRRDLALVLAEYGKMLKYLSSNPRACHRYLEEAMKLFADAAFNVRARKSGIRGNDFQVSIIALEELNGLISWVESEEWRLGKKPKVPEFDAAYRRDLPVKLRIVMSWDVDETDIDIHVLEPNGEEAYYGHRRTSEGGFVSEDVTTGYGPEEYLKKDLERGVYKICSNYFASHQTSLTGAATITVCVYTDWGTKDEKFELITFRLDKPKKKLLIGEVKL
;
A
#
# COMPACT_ATOMS: atom_id res chain seq x y z
N MET A 1 -1.60 46.07 40.13
CA MET A 1 -1.66 44.67 39.69
C MET A 1 -2.04 44.52 38.21
N LYS A 2 -3.14 45.10 37.64
CA LYS A 2 -3.48 44.92 36.20
C LYS A 2 -2.42 45.47 35.23
N LYS A 3 -1.72 46.58 35.53
CA LYS A 3 -0.67 47.16 34.66
C LYS A 3 0.63 46.34 34.68
N SER A 4 1.01 45.73 35.81
CA SER A 4 2.18 44.85 35.88
C SER A 4 1.97 43.50 35.18
N LEU A 5 0.74 42.98 35.17
CA LEU A 5 0.39 41.76 34.43
C LEU A 5 0.46 41.99 32.92
N LEU A 6 0.01 43.17 32.47
CA LEU A 6 0.04 43.49 31.01
C LEU A 6 1.49 43.71 30.54
N LEU A 7 2.37 44.28 31.38
CA LEU A 7 3.80 44.46 31.07
C LEU A 7 4.54 43.12 30.99
N PHE A 8 4.19 42.16 31.86
CA PHE A 8 4.76 40.83 31.85
C PHE A 8 4.35 40.03 30.58
N VAL A 9 3.08 40.13 30.18
CA VAL A 9 2.58 39.55 28.95
C VAL A 9 3.30 40.16 27.71
N CYS A 10 3.51 41.47 27.69
CA CYS A 10 4.27 42.12 26.62
C CYS A 10 5.77 41.78 26.68
N LEU A 11 6.39 41.60 27.88
CA LEU A 11 7.80 41.22 27.96
C LEU A 11 8.06 39.76 27.54
N VAL A 12 7.16 38.85 27.85
CA VAL A 12 7.23 37.42 27.40
C VAL A 12 7.01 37.33 25.91
N LEU A 13 6.16 38.21 25.33
CA LEU A 13 5.95 38.29 23.87
C LEU A 13 7.09 38.93 23.11
N CYS A 14 7.86 39.87 23.73
CA CYS A 14 8.98 40.56 23.04
C CYS A 14 10.30 39.78 23.08
N CYS A 15 10.55 38.94 24.08
CA CYS A 15 11.80 38.15 24.14
C CYS A 15 11.83 36.89 23.25
N SER A 16 10.69 36.46 22.70
CA SER A 16 10.57 35.26 21.85
C SER A 16 10.48 35.56 20.34
N ALA A 17 10.88 36.76 19.91
CA ALA A 17 10.72 37.24 18.53
C ALA A 17 11.60 36.52 17.48
N ASN A 18 12.36 35.47 17.81
CA ASN A 18 13.24 34.76 16.88
C ASN A 18 13.00 33.27 16.72
N ILE A 19 11.92 32.72 17.28
CA ILE A 19 11.49 31.34 16.98
C ILE A 19 9.96 31.36 16.84
N LEU A 20 9.47 31.98 15.79
CA LEU A 20 8.10 31.79 15.32
C LEU A 20 8.03 30.43 14.58
N ALA A 21 7.96 29.34 15.35
CA ALA A 21 7.40 28.12 14.81
C ALA A 21 5.94 28.42 14.41
N LYS A 22 5.63 28.41 13.13
CA LYS A 22 4.24 28.49 12.64
C LYS A 22 3.44 27.40 13.32
N VAL A 23 2.54 27.78 14.21
CA VAL A 23 1.58 26.86 14.81
C VAL A 23 0.66 26.41 13.67
N ILE A 24 0.90 25.23 13.14
CA ILE A 24 -0.04 24.58 12.23
C ILE A 24 -1.21 24.15 13.11
N MET A 25 -2.28 24.94 13.08
CA MET A 25 -3.53 24.56 13.74
C MET A 25 -4.13 23.35 12.99
N PRO A 26 -4.62 22.34 13.68
CA PRO A 26 -5.40 21.28 13.05
C PRO A 26 -6.59 21.90 12.32
N ARG A 27 -6.85 21.41 11.12
CA ARG A 27 -7.83 22.00 10.20
C ARG A 27 -9.22 21.47 10.51
N PRO A 28 -10.26 22.30 10.40
CA PRO A 28 -11.61 21.81 10.48
C PRO A 28 -11.89 20.79 9.37
N PRO A 29 -12.62 19.70 9.64
CA PRO A 29 -12.95 18.75 8.60
C PRO A 29 -13.85 19.43 7.56
N LEU A 30 -13.46 19.31 6.31
CA LEU A 30 -14.27 19.78 5.18
C LEU A 30 -15.53 18.93 4.98
N ARG A 31 -15.64 17.81 5.65
CA ARG A 31 -16.78 16.89 5.59
C ARG A 31 -17.57 16.94 6.88
N PRO A 32 -18.91 16.85 6.81
CA PRO A 32 -19.68 16.49 7.99
C PRO A 32 -19.04 15.24 8.59
N LEU A 33 -18.84 15.23 9.90
CA LEU A 33 -18.29 14.05 10.58
C LEU A 33 -19.19 12.85 10.22
N PRO A 34 -18.66 11.81 9.54
CA PRO A 34 -19.48 10.66 9.25
C PRO A 34 -19.88 10.00 10.57
N MET A 35 -21.12 9.53 10.65
CA MET A 35 -21.53 8.67 11.77
C MET A 35 -20.55 7.49 11.86
N PRO A 36 -20.19 7.05 13.07
CA PRO A 36 -19.36 5.87 13.24
C PRO A 36 -19.95 4.70 12.46
N VAL A 37 -19.21 4.18 11.48
CA VAL A 37 -19.66 3.07 10.65
C VAL A 37 -18.78 1.88 10.96
N VAL A 38 -19.42 0.78 11.40
CA VAL A 38 -18.76 -0.51 11.52
C VAL A 38 -18.84 -1.19 10.17
N THR A 39 -17.70 -1.47 9.59
CA THR A 39 -17.58 -2.29 8.41
C THR A 39 -17.14 -3.69 8.83
N VAL A 40 -17.91 -4.70 8.47
CA VAL A 40 -17.55 -6.11 8.63
C VAL A 40 -17.21 -6.64 7.26
N GLY A 41 -16.02 -7.20 7.10
CA GLY A 41 -15.67 -7.90 5.86
C GLY A 41 -16.62 -9.09 5.65
N ASP A 42 -17.11 -9.28 4.42
CA ASP A 42 -17.92 -10.42 3.97
C ASP A 42 -19.14 -10.80 4.85
N LEU A 43 -20.14 -9.93 4.88
CA LEU A 43 -21.46 -10.30 5.38
C LEU A 43 -22.09 -11.33 4.43
N ARG A 44 -22.43 -12.51 4.97
CA ARG A 44 -23.20 -13.53 4.25
C ARG A 44 -24.68 -13.12 4.16
N GLN A 45 -25.39 -13.71 3.23
CA GLN A 45 -26.84 -13.56 3.13
C GLN A 45 -27.46 -13.95 4.50
N ASN A 46 -28.18 -13.03 5.16
CA ASN A 46 -28.77 -13.14 6.51
C ASN A 46 -27.83 -12.76 7.69
N GLU A 47 -26.67 -12.23 7.48
CA GLU A 47 -25.84 -11.67 8.54
C GLU A 47 -26.07 -10.15 8.67
N THR A 48 -25.95 -9.64 9.88
CA THR A 48 -26.10 -8.22 10.20
C THR A 48 -24.76 -7.65 10.67
N ASN A 49 -24.60 -6.33 10.54
CA ASN A 49 -23.42 -5.63 11.03
C ASN A 49 -23.24 -5.79 12.54
N VAL A 50 -21.99 -5.69 13.00
CA VAL A 50 -21.65 -5.61 14.42
C VAL A 50 -22.27 -4.33 15.00
N VAL A 51 -22.85 -4.45 16.18
CA VAL A 51 -23.40 -3.30 16.91
C VAL A 51 -22.28 -2.68 17.75
N VAL A 52 -22.16 -1.35 17.71
CA VAL A 52 -21.23 -0.60 18.56
C VAL A 52 -21.98 0.38 19.42
N GLU A 53 -21.76 0.28 20.71
CA GLU A 53 -22.20 1.27 21.69
C GLU A 53 -21.01 2.15 22.08
N THR A 54 -21.24 3.46 22.12
CA THR A 54 -20.22 4.45 22.47
C THR A 54 -20.62 5.24 23.72
N LYS A 55 -19.66 5.43 24.64
CA LYS A 55 -19.85 6.25 25.84
C LYS A 55 -18.64 7.14 26.05
N GLU A 56 -18.83 8.45 26.02
CA GLU A 56 -17.78 9.42 26.29
C GLU A 56 -17.75 9.82 27.77
N THR A 57 -16.53 9.98 28.30
CA THR A 57 -16.29 10.51 29.64
C THR A 57 -15.07 11.45 29.63
N VAL A 58 -15.08 12.51 30.42
CA VAL A 58 -13.92 13.38 30.59
C VAL A 58 -12.99 12.75 31.60
N ALA A 59 -11.79 12.35 31.17
CA ALA A 59 -10.78 11.71 32.02
C ALA A 59 -9.93 12.73 32.78
N ALA A 60 -9.62 13.88 32.17
CA ALA A 60 -8.91 15.00 32.79
C ALA A 60 -9.26 16.29 32.07
N GLU A 61 -9.23 17.42 32.77
CA GLU A 61 -9.43 18.75 32.19
C GLU A 61 -8.67 19.83 32.94
N ASN A 62 -8.35 20.91 32.23
CA ASN A 62 -7.85 22.16 32.77
C ASN A 62 -8.62 23.34 32.15
N ALA A 63 -8.19 24.59 32.37
CA ALA A 63 -8.88 25.75 31.82
C ALA A 63 -8.94 25.78 30.26
N PHE A 64 -8.05 25.11 29.57
CA PHE A 64 -7.92 25.20 28.11
C PHE A 64 -8.20 23.90 27.36
N PHE A 65 -7.90 22.75 27.99
CA PHE A 65 -7.98 21.45 27.33
C PHE A 65 -8.78 20.44 28.14
N LYS A 66 -9.35 19.46 27.46
CA LYS A 66 -9.93 18.26 28.07
C LYS A 66 -9.40 17.02 27.39
N ARG A 67 -9.14 15.97 28.19
CA ARG A 67 -8.89 14.61 27.73
C ARG A 67 -10.19 13.85 27.83
N VAL A 68 -10.65 13.33 26.72
CA VAL A 68 -11.89 12.57 26.61
C VAL A 68 -11.56 11.11 26.38
N LYS A 69 -12.20 10.23 27.12
CA LYS A 69 -12.16 8.78 26.96
C LYS A 69 -13.46 8.33 26.31
N VAL A 70 -13.36 7.67 25.16
CA VAL A 70 -14.45 7.04 24.43
C VAL A 70 -14.40 5.54 24.72
N ASN A 71 -15.40 5.04 25.42
CA ASN A 71 -15.57 3.60 25.64
C ASN A 71 -16.41 3.04 24.52
N LEU A 72 -15.90 2.03 23.84
CA LEU A 72 -16.51 1.32 22.72
C LEU A 72 -16.88 -0.09 23.16
N THR A 73 -18.12 -0.50 22.95
CA THR A 73 -18.57 -1.88 23.21
C THR A 73 -19.07 -2.47 21.90
N PHE A 74 -18.38 -3.50 21.42
CA PHE A 74 -18.69 -4.20 20.18
C PHE A 74 -19.48 -5.48 20.49
N THR A 75 -20.63 -5.66 19.86
CA THR A 75 -21.45 -6.87 19.99
C THR A 75 -21.69 -7.48 18.59
N ASN A 76 -21.25 -8.72 18.40
CA ASN A 76 -21.48 -9.48 17.20
C ASN A 76 -22.80 -10.26 17.33
N PRO A 77 -23.86 -9.87 16.61
CA PRO A 77 -25.15 -10.58 16.68
C PRO A 77 -25.18 -11.90 15.91
N ASN A 78 -24.17 -12.17 15.10
CA ASN A 78 -24.12 -13.34 14.22
C ASN A 78 -23.61 -14.58 14.95
N VAL A 79 -23.70 -15.74 14.28
CA VAL A 79 -23.31 -17.03 14.85
C VAL A 79 -21.85 -17.43 14.60
N ARG A 80 -21.11 -16.66 13.80
CA ARG A 80 -19.68 -16.89 13.54
C ARG A 80 -18.81 -15.78 14.14
N VAL A 81 -17.54 -16.08 14.37
CA VAL A 81 -16.53 -15.09 14.72
C VAL A 81 -16.31 -14.11 13.57
N MET A 82 -16.27 -12.84 13.89
CA MET A 82 -16.08 -11.76 12.93
C MET A 82 -14.87 -10.88 13.29
N SER A 83 -14.35 -10.14 12.33
CA SER A 83 -13.49 -8.99 12.57
C SER A 83 -14.32 -7.73 12.45
N GLY A 84 -14.06 -6.74 13.29
CA GLY A 84 -14.71 -5.42 13.24
C GLY A 84 -13.73 -4.32 12.86
N GLU A 85 -14.15 -3.45 11.96
CA GLU A 85 -13.46 -2.21 11.64
C GLU A 85 -14.42 -1.06 11.89
N LEU A 86 -14.04 -0.13 12.78
CA LEU A 86 -14.81 1.06 13.12
C LEU A 86 -14.04 2.31 12.71
N GLU A 87 -14.56 3.07 11.75
CA GLU A 87 -14.12 4.43 11.50
C GLU A 87 -14.93 5.41 12.37
N PHE A 88 -14.22 6.30 13.06
CA PHE A 88 -14.84 7.30 13.92
C PHE A 88 -14.15 8.65 13.76
N PRO A 89 -14.93 9.75 13.73
CA PRO A 89 -14.38 11.08 13.74
C PRO A 89 -14.03 11.50 15.17
N ILE A 90 -12.99 12.32 15.31
CA ILE A 90 -12.74 13.08 16.54
C ILE A 90 -12.97 14.57 16.28
N PRO A 91 -13.24 15.40 17.32
CA PRO A 91 -13.46 16.83 17.14
C PRO A 91 -12.29 17.53 16.45
N ASP A 92 -12.58 18.68 15.84
CA ASP A 92 -11.57 19.51 15.21
C ASP A 92 -10.49 19.93 16.18
N GLY A 93 -9.23 19.80 15.76
CA GLY A 93 -8.10 20.11 16.60
C GLY A 93 -7.78 19.05 17.65
N ALA A 94 -8.59 18.00 17.78
CA ALA A 94 -8.30 16.87 18.65
C ALA A 94 -7.19 15.97 18.07
N PHE A 95 -6.55 15.22 18.95
CA PHE A 95 -5.59 14.18 18.58
C PHE A 95 -5.67 13.01 19.56
N VAL A 96 -5.49 11.78 19.03
CA VAL A 96 -5.51 10.57 19.85
C VAL A 96 -4.24 10.45 20.68
N CYS A 97 -4.42 10.15 21.97
CA CYS A 97 -3.35 10.02 22.95
C CYS A 97 -3.48 8.77 23.85
N GLY A 98 -4.33 7.83 23.47
CA GLY A 98 -4.49 6.57 24.19
C GLY A 98 -5.40 5.60 23.43
N TYR A 99 -5.11 4.32 23.61
CA TYR A 99 -5.93 3.19 23.15
C TYR A 99 -5.76 2.02 24.10
N ALA A 100 -6.84 1.33 24.42
CA ALA A 100 -6.77 0.08 25.18
C ALA A 100 -7.82 -0.91 24.67
N LEU A 101 -7.53 -2.20 24.79
CA LEU A 101 -8.41 -3.30 24.39
C LEU A 101 -8.60 -4.24 25.57
N GLU A 102 -9.85 -4.68 25.80
CA GLU A 102 -10.16 -5.69 26.81
C GLU A 102 -9.67 -7.06 26.34
N ILE A 103 -8.75 -7.66 27.09
CA ILE A 103 -8.24 -9.02 26.88
C ILE A 103 -8.36 -9.76 28.19
N ASN A 104 -9.09 -10.88 28.21
CA ASN A 104 -9.33 -11.70 29.40
C ASN A 104 -9.93 -10.93 30.59
N GLY A 105 -10.67 -9.85 30.33
CA GLY A 105 -11.29 -8.99 31.35
C GLY A 105 -10.46 -7.79 31.79
N ASP A 106 -9.20 -7.69 31.40
CA ASP A 106 -8.30 -6.58 31.69
C ASP A 106 -8.16 -5.64 30.48
N MET A 107 -8.12 -4.33 30.73
CA MET A 107 -7.87 -3.32 29.71
C MET A 107 -6.37 -3.19 29.45
N ILE A 108 -5.89 -3.77 28.38
CA ILE A 108 -4.47 -3.75 28.01
C ILE A 108 -4.18 -2.47 27.19
N PRO A 109 -3.26 -1.59 27.65
CA PRO A 109 -2.93 -0.37 26.91
C PRO A 109 -2.16 -0.66 25.62
N GLY A 110 -2.52 0.05 24.57
CA GLY A 110 -1.80 0.01 23.30
C GLY A 110 -0.48 0.76 23.35
N VAL A 111 0.47 0.30 22.57
CA VAL A 111 1.80 0.91 22.43
C VAL A 111 1.95 1.57 21.07
N ILE A 112 2.69 2.68 21.04
CA ILE A 112 3.01 3.39 19.81
C ILE A 112 4.08 2.64 19.02
N CYS A 113 3.78 2.38 17.76
CA CYS A 113 4.79 1.93 16.80
C CYS A 113 4.51 2.51 15.39
N GLU A 114 5.42 2.30 14.46
CA GLU A 114 5.22 2.70 13.07
C GLU A 114 3.95 2.04 12.51
N LYS A 115 3.16 2.80 11.75
CA LYS A 115 1.83 2.40 11.26
C LYS A 115 1.84 1.06 10.51
N GLU A 116 2.81 0.90 9.59
CA GLU A 116 2.91 -0.33 8.81
C GLU A 116 3.36 -1.53 9.65
N LYS A 117 4.26 -1.30 10.59
CA LYS A 117 4.69 -2.33 11.55
C LYS A 117 3.52 -2.82 12.41
N ALA A 118 2.68 -1.88 12.88
CA ALA A 118 1.47 -2.21 13.62
C ALA A 118 0.48 -3.04 12.77
N ARG A 119 0.30 -2.68 11.51
CA ARG A 119 -0.58 -3.42 10.58
C ARG A 119 -0.10 -4.83 10.31
N VAL A 120 1.20 -4.99 10.01
CA VAL A 120 1.80 -6.32 9.80
C VAL A 120 1.65 -7.19 11.06
N ALA A 121 1.89 -6.61 12.24
CA ALA A 121 1.69 -7.32 13.51
C ALA A 121 0.22 -7.72 13.70
N PHE A 122 -0.71 -6.79 13.51
CA PHE A 122 -2.14 -7.05 13.60
C PHE A 122 -2.59 -8.17 12.64
N GLU A 123 -2.19 -8.11 11.36
CA GLU A 123 -2.53 -9.11 10.37
C GLU A 123 -1.97 -10.50 10.73
N ASN A 124 -0.70 -10.56 11.15
CA ASN A 124 -0.06 -11.82 11.52
C ASN A 124 -0.72 -12.46 12.75
N GLU A 125 -1.04 -11.66 13.78
CA GLU A 125 -1.69 -12.18 14.98
C GLU A 125 -3.14 -12.60 14.70
N THR A 126 -3.87 -11.83 13.90
CA THR A 126 -5.22 -12.21 13.46
C THR A 126 -5.24 -13.57 12.73
N ARG A 127 -4.23 -13.84 11.89
CA ARG A 127 -4.05 -15.14 11.22
C ARG A 127 -3.83 -16.29 12.19
N LYS A 128 -3.07 -16.04 13.26
CA LYS A 128 -2.87 -17.00 14.35
C LYS A 128 -4.11 -17.17 15.24
N ARG A 129 -5.20 -16.43 14.97
CA ARG A 129 -6.42 -16.37 15.76
C ARG A 129 -6.17 -15.85 17.19
N VAL A 130 -5.21 -14.98 17.34
CA VAL A 130 -4.91 -14.27 18.57
C VAL A 130 -5.63 -12.93 18.57
N ASP A 131 -5.75 -12.26 19.71
CA ASP A 131 -6.60 -11.11 19.99
C ASP A 131 -5.89 -9.73 19.81
N PRO A 132 -5.42 -9.31 18.62
CA PRO A 132 -4.83 -7.99 18.48
C PRO A 132 -5.89 -6.89 18.38
N GLY A 133 -5.52 -5.67 18.75
CA GLY A 133 -6.28 -4.46 18.49
C GLY A 133 -5.37 -3.36 17.98
N ILE A 134 -5.86 -2.56 17.04
CA ILE A 134 -5.10 -1.44 16.50
C ILE A 134 -5.99 -0.22 16.33
N VAL A 135 -5.44 0.97 16.66
CA VAL A 135 -6.03 2.25 16.28
C VAL A 135 -5.04 3.05 15.45
N GLU A 136 -5.51 3.61 14.36
CA GLU A 136 -4.69 4.31 13.40
C GLU A 136 -5.38 5.55 12.83
N HIS A 137 -4.59 6.55 12.49
CA HIS A 137 -5.06 7.72 11.75
C HIS A 137 -5.33 7.32 10.29
N VAL A 138 -6.52 7.64 9.80
CA VAL A 138 -6.89 7.40 8.40
C VAL A 138 -6.62 8.65 7.58
N LYS A 139 -7.37 9.74 7.84
CA LYS A 139 -7.23 11.02 7.16
C LYS A 139 -8.01 12.13 7.88
N GLY A 140 -7.53 13.36 7.81
CA GLY A 140 -8.18 14.50 8.49
C GLY A 140 -8.38 14.20 9.96
N ASN A 141 -9.62 14.24 10.44
CA ASN A 141 -10.00 13.91 11.81
C ASN A 141 -10.56 12.49 11.97
N ILE A 142 -10.43 11.65 10.95
CA ILE A 142 -10.96 10.28 10.95
C ILE A 142 -9.90 9.31 11.44
N TRP A 143 -10.28 8.52 12.44
CA TRP A 143 -9.50 7.44 13.00
C TRP A 143 -10.20 6.11 12.77
N ARG A 144 -9.45 5.03 12.78
CA ARG A 144 -9.93 3.67 12.57
C ARG A 144 -9.42 2.77 13.67
N THR A 145 -10.30 1.97 14.25
CA THR A 145 -9.89 0.82 15.07
C THR A 145 -10.32 -0.47 14.41
N ARG A 146 -9.42 -1.47 14.45
CA ARG A 146 -9.70 -2.85 14.05
C ARG A 146 -9.56 -3.76 15.25
N ILE A 147 -10.52 -4.66 15.38
CA ILE A 147 -10.62 -5.58 16.52
C ILE A 147 -10.94 -6.98 16.00
N PHE A 148 -10.23 -7.96 16.52
CA PHE A 148 -10.43 -9.38 16.27
C PHE A 148 -10.05 -10.17 17.53
N PRO A 149 -10.72 -11.31 17.83
CA PRO A 149 -12.00 -11.78 17.28
C PRO A 149 -13.19 -11.06 17.95
N LEU A 150 -14.28 -10.91 17.18
CA LEU A 150 -15.59 -10.60 17.74
C LEU A 150 -16.40 -11.90 17.83
N ASN A 151 -16.42 -12.49 19.00
CA ASN A 151 -17.12 -13.74 19.24
C ASN A 151 -18.64 -13.54 19.22
N PRO A 152 -19.42 -14.55 18.77
CA PRO A 152 -20.88 -14.49 18.76
C PRO A 152 -21.45 -14.11 20.11
N LYS A 153 -22.29 -13.07 20.14
CA LYS A 153 -23.05 -12.61 21.35
C LYS A 153 -22.19 -12.26 22.57
N THR A 154 -20.88 -12.17 22.44
CA THR A 154 -19.96 -11.81 23.51
C THR A 154 -19.52 -10.36 23.28
N PRO A 155 -19.87 -9.42 24.17
CA PRO A 155 -19.39 -8.03 24.06
C PRO A 155 -17.87 -7.98 24.18
N ARG A 156 -17.23 -7.11 23.40
CA ARG A 156 -15.82 -6.80 23.51
C ARG A 156 -15.63 -5.29 23.65
N LYS A 157 -14.75 -4.85 24.56
CA LYS A 157 -14.57 -3.44 24.85
C LYS A 157 -13.24 -2.94 24.36
N ALA A 158 -13.25 -1.69 23.90
CA ALA A 158 -12.05 -0.92 23.63
C ALA A 158 -12.22 0.50 24.14
N GLU A 159 -11.10 1.17 24.42
CA GLU A 159 -11.06 2.55 24.84
C GLU A 159 -10.18 3.36 23.88
N VAL A 160 -10.63 4.55 23.51
CA VAL A 160 -9.85 5.53 22.77
C VAL A 160 -9.79 6.81 23.56
N GLU A 161 -8.61 7.38 23.76
CA GLU A 161 -8.45 8.67 24.41
C GLU A 161 -7.99 9.73 23.42
N TYR A 162 -8.60 10.90 23.44
CA TYR A 162 -8.15 12.06 22.70
C TYR A 162 -8.14 13.33 23.55
N ILE A 163 -7.29 14.29 23.15
CA ILE A 163 -7.26 15.62 23.75
C ILE A 163 -7.81 16.62 22.75
N VAL A 164 -8.61 17.56 23.25
CA VAL A 164 -9.20 18.67 22.49
C VAL A 164 -9.19 19.94 23.31
N SER A 165 -9.12 21.11 22.65
CA SER A 165 -9.32 22.41 23.30
C SER A 165 -10.77 22.60 23.70
N LYS A 166 -11.01 23.34 24.82
CA LYS A 166 -12.37 23.72 25.23
C LYS A 166 -12.88 24.87 24.36
N ASP A 167 -14.20 24.95 24.23
CA ASP A 167 -14.85 26.01 23.43
C ASP A 167 -14.91 27.35 24.18
N ASP A 168 -15.03 27.31 25.48
CA ASP A 168 -15.29 28.45 26.36
C ASP A 168 -14.03 28.90 27.14
N ILE A 169 -12.90 29.02 26.44
CA ILE A 169 -11.63 29.41 27.07
C ILE A 169 -11.60 30.92 27.40
N LYS A 170 -11.01 31.25 28.54
CA LYS A 170 -10.80 32.65 28.99
C LYS A 170 -9.31 32.98 28.95
N PRO A 171 -8.95 34.27 28.77
CA PRO A 171 -7.56 34.69 28.88
C PRO A 171 -6.96 34.32 30.22
N GLY A 172 -5.74 33.79 30.21
CA GLY A 172 -5.05 33.34 31.41
C GLY A 172 -3.91 32.38 31.17
N PHE A 173 -3.44 31.79 32.24
CA PHE A 173 -2.36 30.81 32.29
C PHE A 173 -2.77 29.56 33.03
N VAL A 174 -2.25 28.43 32.62
CA VAL A 174 -2.36 27.14 33.33
C VAL A 174 -0.98 26.53 33.42
N TYR A 175 -0.58 26.06 34.59
CA TYR A 175 0.67 25.36 34.82
C TYR A 175 0.40 23.92 35.24
N GLU A 176 1.13 22.97 34.64
CA GLU A 176 1.08 21.56 35.01
C GLU A 176 2.49 21.00 35.15
N ARG A 177 2.66 20.08 36.15
CA ARG A 177 3.91 19.36 36.41
C ARG A 177 3.76 17.91 35.97
N ASP A 178 4.72 17.44 35.18
CA ASP A 178 4.89 16.03 34.82
C ASP A 178 6.30 15.57 35.19
N GLY A 179 6.42 14.86 36.32
CA GLY A 179 7.70 14.55 36.94
C GLY A 179 8.46 15.82 37.34
N ASP A 180 9.69 15.97 36.90
CA ASP A 180 10.53 17.16 37.15
C ASP A 180 10.22 18.32 36.19
N ASP A 181 9.46 18.07 35.13
CA ASP A 181 9.18 19.05 34.09
C ASP A 181 7.92 19.86 34.38
N VAL A 182 7.95 21.17 34.15
CA VAL A 182 6.79 22.06 34.28
C VAL A 182 6.43 22.62 32.90
N PHE A 183 5.15 22.58 32.57
CA PHE A 183 4.58 23.07 31.34
C PHE A 183 3.62 24.22 31.63
N VAL A 184 3.59 25.19 30.72
CA VAL A 184 2.67 26.32 30.81
C VAL A 184 1.86 26.42 29.53
N ALA A 185 0.56 26.63 29.65
CA ALA A 185 -0.30 27.07 28.59
C ALA A 185 -0.77 28.49 28.84
N ALA A 186 -0.79 29.32 27.79
CA ALA A 186 -1.19 30.73 27.84
C ALA A 186 -2.19 31.04 26.70
N TYR A 187 -3.21 31.81 27.03
CA TYR A 187 -4.15 32.37 26.05
C TYR A 187 -4.33 33.88 26.36
N SER A 188 -4.05 34.74 25.37
CA SER A 188 -4.12 36.19 25.53
C SER A 188 -5.53 36.78 25.40
N GLY A 189 -6.47 36.01 24.88
CA GLY A 189 -7.83 36.50 24.57
C GLY A 189 -7.92 37.18 23.20
N GLU A 190 -6.82 37.33 22.49
CA GLU A 190 -6.82 37.89 21.13
C GLU A 190 -7.13 36.80 20.12
N GLU A 191 -8.27 36.94 19.46
CA GLU A 191 -8.52 36.20 18.22
C GLU A 191 -7.72 36.87 17.11
N LYS A 192 -6.74 36.19 16.52
CA LYS A 192 -6.09 36.71 15.31
C LYS A 192 -7.12 36.71 14.19
N LYS A 193 -7.65 37.90 13.87
CA LYS A 193 -8.39 38.14 12.62
C LYS A 193 -7.39 38.02 11.47
N SER A 194 -7.20 36.84 10.94
CA SER A 194 -6.62 36.70 9.59
C SER A 194 -7.68 37.23 8.60
N GLN A 195 -7.23 37.84 7.49
CA GLN A 195 -8.12 38.18 6.39
C GLN A 195 -8.96 36.93 6.04
N SER A 196 -10.27 37.06 6.00
CA SER A 196 -11.15 35.91 5.73
C SER A 196 -10.82 35.30 4.36
N ILE A 197 -11.08 34.01 4.20
CA ILE A 197 -10.91 33.36 2.89
C ILE A 197 -11.80 34.03 1.85
N ALA A 198 -13.03 34.45 2.25
CA ALA A 198 -13.92 35.19 1.40
C ALA A 198 -13.31 36.53 0.92
N ASP A 199 -12.65 37.29 1.83
CA ASP A 199 -11.97 38.54 1.48
C ASP A 199 -10.77 38.28 0.56
N LYS A 200 -10.04 37.21 0.79
CA LYS A 200 -8.92 36.83 -0.09
C LYS A 200 -9.40 36.47 -1.50
N ILE A 201 -10.50 35.75 -1.63
CA ILE A 201 -11.10 35.41 -2.94
C ILE A 201 -11.63 36.66 -3.63
N SER A 202 -12.38 37.52 -2.94
CA SER A 202 -12.99 38.73 -3.52
C SER A 202 -11.94 39.77 -3.95
N SER A 203 -10.74 39.75 -3.37
CA SER A 203 -9.61 40.60 -3.76
C SER A 203 -8.63 39.95 -4.75
N PHE A 204 -8.84 38.69 -5.13
CA PHE A 204 -7.94 37.94 -5.98
C PHE A 204 -8.20 38.22 -7.47
N ASN A 205 -7.59 39.26 -8.00
CA ASN A 205 -7.80 39.72 -9.38
C ASN A 205 -6.87 39.08 -10.42
N LYS A 206 -5.75 38.48 -9.99
CA LYS A 206 -4.78 37.81 -10.86
C LYS A 206 -4.00 36.74 -10.12
N GLY A 207 -3.75 35.62 -10.81
CA GLY A 207 -2.98 34.52 -10.23
C GLY A 207 -3.35 33.17 -10.84
N VAL A 208 -3.24 32.12 -10.02
CA VAL A 208 -3.55 30.76 -10.44
C VAL A 208 -4.67 30.17 -9.58
N ILE A 209 -5.67 29.60 -10.24
CA ILE A 209 -6.69 28.74 -9.59
C ILE A 209 -6.24 27.31 -9.76
N ILE A 210 -6.09 26.58 -8.65
CA ILE A 210 -5.75 25.15 -8.64
C ILE A 210 -6.99 24.40 -8.16
N TRP A 211 -7.53 23.55 -9.03
CA TRP A 211 -8.82 22.92 -8.84
C TRP A 211 -8.73 21.40 -8.82
N ASP A 212 -9.15 20.79 -7.72
CA ASP A 212 -9.24 19.36 -7.55
C ASP A 212 -10.48 18.79 -8.25
N SER A 213 -10.25 17.88 -9.20
CA SER A 213 -11.29 17.14 -9.93
C SER A 213 -11.28 15.65 -9.65
N SER A 214 -10.66 15.22 -8.54
CA SER A 214 -10.66 13.84 -8.09
C SER A 214 -12.07 13.37 -7.71
N MET A 215 -12.23 12.04 -7.56
CA MET A 215 -13.52 11.47 -7.17
C MET A 215 -13.94 11.97 -5.78
N SER A 216 -13.02 12.12 -4.84
CA SER A 216 -13.32 12.59 -3.47
C SER A 216 -13.71 14.06 -3.41
N ALA A 217 -13.30 14.89 -4.37
CA ALA A 217 -13.63 16.31 -4.44
C ALA A 217 -15.08 16.59 -4.88
N LYS A 218 -15.73 15.63 -5.55
CA LYS A 218 -17.09 15.77 -6.10
C LYS A 218 -18.12 16.34 -5.11
N PRO A 219 -18.22 15.89 -3.84
CA PRO A 219 -19.20 16.41 -2.88
C PRO A 219 -19.04 17.89 -2.52
N PHE A 220 -17.84 18.45 -2.74
CA PHE A 220 -17.47 19.80 -2.37
C PHE A 220 -17.52 20.79 -3.53
N ALA A 221 -17.49 20.28 -4.74
CA ALA A 221 -17.36 21.06 -5.97
C ALA A 221 -18.36 22.22 -6.06
N ALA A 222 -19.63 21.97 -5.77
CA ALA A 222 -20.68 23.01 -5.81
C ALA A 222 -20.43 24.14 -4.79
N LYS A 223 -19.96 23.80 -3.57
CA LYS A 223 -19.60 24.77 -2.53
C LYS A 223 -18.42 25.63 -2.97
N TRP A 224 -17.37 24.98 -3.49
CA TRP A 224 -16.18 25.70 -3.98
C TRP A 224 -16.48 26.55 -5.19
N ARG A 225 -17.26 26.03 -6.13
CA ARG A 225 -17.71 26.76 -7.32
C ARG A 225 -18.45 28.05 -6.93
N LYS A 226 -19.34 28.00 -5.92
CA LYS A 226 -20.04 29.18 -5.40
C LYS A 226 -19.09 30.23 -4.84
N ARG A 227 -17.96 29.83 -4.20
CA ARG A 227 -16.95 30.78 -3.70
C ARG A 227 -16.28 31.55 -4.84
N LEU A 228 -16.09 30.94 -6.01
CA LEU A 228 -15.52 31.63 -7.17
C LEU A 228 -16.43 32.72 -7.74
N GLU A 229 -17.72 32.72 -7.42
CA GLU A 229 -18.64 33.81 -7.83
C GLU A 229 -18.27 35.17 -7.22
N SER A 230 -17.53 35.16 -6.09
CA SER A 230 -17.01 36.38 -5.46
C SER A 230 -15.72 36.92 -6.07
N LEU A 231 -15.13 36.24 -7.06
CA LEU A 231 -13.97 36.75 -7.79
C LEU A 231 -14.29 38.07 -8.51
N PRO A 232 -13.32 39.00 -8.62
CA PRO A 232 -13.53 40.26 -9.33
C PRO A 232 -13.92 40.09 -10.79
N GLU A 233 -14.83 40.90 -11.31
CA GLU A 233 -15.33 40.79 -12.70
C GLU A 233 -14.20 41.03 -13.75
N ASN A 234 -13.25 41.91 -13.43
CA ASN A 234 -12.16 42.28 -14.34
C ASN A 234 -10.88 41.47 -14.12
N GLY A 235 -10.98 40.32 -13.39
CA GLY A 235 -9.82 39.51 -13.09
C GLY A 235 -9.45 38.55 -14.24
N GLU A 236 -8.21 38.10 -14.20
CA GLU A 236 -7.70 37.06 -15.13
C GLU A 236 -6.87 36.01 -14.37
N TRP A 237 -7.20 34.74 -14.58
CA TRP A 237 -6.55 33.64 -13.87
C TRP A 237 -6.09 32.54 -14.81
N ARG A 238 -4.96 31.92 -14.50
CA ARG A 238 -4.61 30.60 -15.06
C ARG A 238 -5.31 29.52 -14.26
N LEU A 239 -5.73 28.46 -14.93
CA LEU A 239 -6.36 27.31 -14.30
C LEU A 239 -5.45 26.09 -14.38
N ILE A 240 -5.22 25.44 -13.23
CA ILE A 240 -4.66 24.10 -13.10
C ILE A 240 -5.77 23.20 -12.58
N VAL A 241 -6.11 22.18 -13.32
CA VAL A 241 -7.05 21.11 -12.88
C VAL A 241 -6.22 19.87 -12.62
N PHE A 242 -6.45 19.23 -11.50
CA PHE A 242 -5.74 17.99 -11.15
C PHE A 242 -6.66 16.92 -10.57
N ASN A 243 -6.21 15.68 -10.73
CA ASN A 243 -6.66 14.47 -10.08
C ASN A 243 -5.43 13.55 -9.91
N TYR A 244 -5.40 12.31 -10.46
CA TYR A 244 -4.17 11.51 -10.57
C TYR A 244 -3.14 12.12 -11.55
N SER A 245 -3.59 13.04 -12.41
CA SER A 245 -2.81 13.77 -13.41
C SER A 245 -3.13 15.26 -13.37
N VAL A 246 -2.34 16.05 -14.08
CA VAL A 246 -2.49 17.50 -14.09
C VAL A 246 -2.80 18.00 -15.50
N LYS A 247 -3.78 18.88 -15.61
CA LYS A 247 -4.10 19.65 -16.83
C LYS A 247 -3.95 21.13 -16.53
N SER A 248 -3.04 21.83 -17.19
CA SER A 248 -2.90 23.27 -17.05
C SER A 248 -3.39 24.01 -18.28
N PHE A 249 -4.01 25.18 -18.06
CA PHE A 249 -4.48 26.07 -19.09
C PHE A 249 -3.45 27.19 -19.29
N VAL A 250 -2.82 27.20 -20.46
CA VAL A 250 -1.72 28.13 -20.76
C VAL A 250 -2.20 29.58 -20.85
N LYS A 251 -3.43 29.82 -21.35
CA LYS A 251 -4.02 31.15 -21.45
C LYS A 251 -4.75 31.52 -20.17
N ALA A 252 -4.62 32.77 -19.76
CA ALA A 252 -5.46 33.31 -18.69
C ALA A 252 -6.93 33.34 -19.11
N LEU A 253 -7.81 33.05 -18.16
CA LEU A 253 -9.25 33.00 -18.32
C LEU A 253 -9.88 34.19 -17.58
N ASN A 254 -10.88 34.82 -18.17
CA ASN A 254 -11.78 35.70 -17.43
C ASN A 254 -12.73 34.85 -16.57
N LYS A 255 -13.51 35.50 -15.72
CA LYS A 255 -14.41 34.86 -14.75
C LYS A 255 -15.39 33.87 -15.42
N ASP A 256 -16.07 34.30 -16.48
CA ASP A 256 -17.07 33.48 -17.17
C ASP A 256 -16.47 32.24 -17.79
N ASN A 257 -15.34 32.37 -18.45
CA ASN A 257 -14.63 31.24 -19.05
C ASN A 257 -14.05 30.30 -17.98
N LEU A 258 -13.53 30.84 -16.86
CA LEU A 258 -13.06 30.04 -15.74
C LEU A 258 -14.20 29.19 -15.16
N LEU A 259 -15.35 29.80 -14.90
CA LEU A 259 -16.50 29.11 -14.33
C LEU A 259 -17.05 28.05 -15.30
N LYS A 260 -17.08 28.38 -16.62
CA LYS A 260 -17.50 27.41 -17.64
C LYS A 260 -16.58 26.19 -17.75
N GLU A 261 -15.25 26.38 -17.66
CA GLU A 261 -14.32 25.26 -17.67
C GLU A 261 -14.47 24.38 -16.43
N ILE A 262 -14.71 24.98 -15.25
CA ILE A 262 -14.95 24.24 -14.01
C ILE A 262 -16.29 23.46 -14.05
N ASP A 263 -17.35 24.09 -14.57
CA ASP A 263 -18.68 23.48 -14.70
C ASP A 263 -18.68 22.29 -15.68
N ALA A 264 -17.73 22.24 -16.60
CA ALA A 264 -17.56 21.14 -17.55
C ALA A 264 -16.72 19.95 -17.03
N LEU A 265 -16.22 20.00 -15.77
CA LEU A 265 -15.34 18.96 -15.24
C LEU A 265 -16.11 17.71 -14.80
N ASP A 266 -15.56 16.56 -15.17
CA ASP A 266 -15.90 15.27 -14.57
C ASP A 266 -15.01 15.00 -13.35
N TYR A 267 -15.64 14.66 -12.22
CA TYR A 267 -14.93 14.33 -10.98
C TYR A 267 -14.65 12.82 -10.93
N ASP A 268 -13.39 12.44 -11.22
CA ASP A 268 -12.97 11.06 -11.36
C ASP A 268 -11.44 10.91 -11.20
N GLY A 269 -10.98 9.74 -10.75
CA GLY A 269 -9.58 9.48 -10.50
C GLY A 269 -9.14 9.81 -9.08
N GLY A 270 -7.95 9.34 -8.71
CA GLY A 270 -7.30 9.59 -7.43
C GLY A 270 -6.77 11.01 -7.31
N THR A 271 -6.29 11.40 -6.13
CA THR A 271 -5.81 12.75 -5.80
C THR A 271 -4.28 12.77 -5.68
N LEU A 272 -3.59 13.56 -6.52
CA LEU A 272 -2.14 13.79 -6.48
C LEU A 272 -1.85 15.29 -6.41
N ILE A 273 -1.83 15.86 -5.20
CA ILE A 273 -1.67 17.30 -4.96
C ILE A 273 -0.27 17.77 -5.36
N ASP A 274 0.77 17.01 -5.05
CA ASP A 274 2.16 17.38 -5.38
C ASP A 274 2.34 17.64 -6.88
N GLY A 275 1.66 16.89 -7.75
CA GLY A 275 1.70 17.11 -9.19
C GLY A 275 1.19 18.51 -9.59
N ALA A 276 0.11 18.98 -8.96
CA ALA A 276 -0.44 20.31 -9.20
C ALA A 276 0.50 21.42 -8.68
N ILE A 277 1.17 21.17 -7.55
CA ILE A 277 2.16 22.10 -6.97
C ILE A 277 3.42 22.19 -7.82
N GLU A 278 3.90 21.08 -8.35
CA GLU A 278 5.03 21.07 -9.31
C GLU A 278 4.67 21.84 -10.58
N GLU A 279 3.46 21.66 -11.09
CA GLU A 279 2.97 22.42 -12.24
C GLU A 279 2.84 23.92 -11.95
N LEU A 280 2.35 24.31 -10.76
CA LEU A 280 2.34 25.71 -10.32
C LEU A 280 3.74 26.32 -10.39
N LYS A 281 4.74 25.64 -9.84
CA LYS A 281 6.14 26.09 -9.89
C LYS A 281 6.65 26.25 -11.32
N ARG A 282 6.28 25.32 -12.19
CA ARG A 282 6.70 25.33 -13.59
C ARG A 282 6.13 26.51 -14.39
N ILE A 283 4.87 26.91 -14.14
CA ILE A 283 4.17 27.93 -14.94
C ILE A 283 4.20 29.32 -14.30
N ALA A 284 4.30 29.41 -12.97
CA ALA A 284 4.08 30.65 -12.24
C ALA A 284 4.69 30.62 -10.82
N ASP A 285 5.97 30.29 -10.68
CA ASP A 285 6.66 29.98 -9.42
C ASP A 285 6.41 30.98 -8.26
N SER A 286 6.34 32.30 -8.55
CA SER A 286 6.09 33.33 -7.55
C SER A 286 4.68 33.92 -7.55
N SER A 287 3.78 33.38 -8.39
CA SER A 287 2.41 33.91 -8.47
C SER A 287 1.58 33.43 -7.30
N SER A 288 0.67 34.28 -6.81
CA SER A 288 -0.32 33.89 -5.84
C SER A 288 -1.27 32.85 -6.42
N ALA A 289 -1.66 31.86 -5.62
CA ALA A 289 -2.56 30.79 -6.03
C ALA A 289 -3.66 30.53 -5.00
N LEU A 290 -4.86 30.22 -5.50
CA LEU A 290 -5.97 29.70 -4.70
C LEU A 290 -6.13 28.20 -4.98
N LEU A 291 -5.96 27.39 -3.96
CA LEU A 291 -6.09 25.92 -4.03
C LEU A 291 -7.46 25.50 -3.49
N PHE A 292 -8.22 24.80 -4.33
CA PHE A 292 -9.47 24.16 -3.98
C PHE A 292 -9.27 22.64 -4.01
N THR A 293 -9.28 22.01 -2.86
CA THR A 293 -9.10 20.57 -2.66
C THR A 293 -9.72 20.13 -1.34
N ASP A 294 -10.07 18.87 -1.20
CA ASP A 294 -10.47 18.29 0.10
C ASP A 294 -9.24 17.96 0.98
N GLU A 295 -8.03 18.32 0.49
CA GLU A 295 -6.74 18.17 1.17
C GLU A 295 -6.34 16.71 1.46
N ILE A 296 -6.96 15.76 0.78
CA ILE A 296 -6.68 14.35 0.93
C ILE A 296 -5.87 13.88 -0.27
N ASP A 297 -4.55 13.82 -0.11
CA ASP A 297 -3.62 13.35 -1.14
C ASP A 297 -3.55 11.82 -1.12
N THR A 298 -4.47 11.17 -1.82
CA THR A 298 -4.61 9.71 -1.82
C THR A 298 -3.44 9.01 -2.54
N MET A 299 -2.83 9.69 -3.52
CA MET A 299 -1.75 9.14 -4.33
C MET A 299 -0.35 9.67 -3.95
N GLY A 300 -0.25 10.75 -3.19
CA GLY A 300 1.03 11.33 -2.78
C GLY A 300 1.89 10.37 -1.94
N LEU A 301 3.19 10.37 -2.21
CA LEU A 301 4.18 9.56 -1.45
C LEU A 301 4.64 10.25 -0.17
N THR A 302 4.50 11.56 -0.10
CA THR A 302 4.89 12.41 1.04
C THR A 302 3.77 13.37 1.35
N ALA A 303 3.82 14.02 2.53
CA ALA A 303 2.88 15.10 2.82
C ALA A 303 3.02 16.23 1.79
N PRO A 304 1.91 16.80 1.29
CA PRO A 304 1.95 17.85 0.28
C PRO A 304 2.68 19.10 0.79
N LYS A 305 3.53 19.69 -0.05
CA LYS A 305 4.42 20.81 0.33
C LYS A 305 3.79 22.19 0.17
N TYR A 306 2.51 22.31 -0.19
CA TYR A 306 1.86 23.61 -0.37
C TYR A 306 1.69 24.41 0.93
N GLU A 307 1.74 23.73 2.08
CA GLU A 307 1.60 24.38 3.40
C GLU A 307 2.74 25.32 3.72
N ASP A 308 3.94 25.03 3.21
CA ASP A 308 5.12 25.84 3.39
C ASP A 308 5.21 26.99 2.37
N MET A 309 4.27 27.09 1.41
CA MET A 309 4.26 28.08 0.36
C MET A 309 3.42 29.31 0.74
N ALA A 310 4.08 30.42 1.02
CA ALA A 310 3.43 31.67 1.40
C ALA A 310 2.48 32.25 0.33
N ASN A 311 2.69 31.88 -0.95
CA ASN A 311 1.89 32.32 -2.08
C ASN A 311 0.69 31.42 -2.40
N VAL A 312 0.49 30.30 -1.67
CA VAL A 312 -0.65 29.39 -1.86
C VAL A 312 -1.66 29.58 -0.74
N THR A 313 -2.89 29.93 -1.09
CA THR A 313 -4.02 29.99 -0.15
C THR A 313 -4.95 28.79 -0.40
N VAL A 314 -5.20 27.99 0.61
CA VAL A 314 -6.19 26.90 0.52
C VAL A 314 -7.60 27.51 0.65
N ALA A 315 -8.22 27.77 -0.50
CA ALA A 315 -9.51 28.49 -0.61
C ALA A 315 -10.73 27.60 -0.36
N SER A 316 -10.53 26.28 -0.26
CA SER A 316 -11.58 25.32 0.10
C SER A 316 -11.93 25.33 1.58
N ARG A 317 -11.04 25.80 2.45
CA ARG A 317 -11.24 25.85 3.92
C ARG A 317 -12.32 26.86 4.30
N ASP A 318 -12.98 26.60 5.44
CA ASP A 318 -13.86 27.56 6.08
C ASP A 318 -13.04 28.47 7.02
N ASP A 319 -13.53 29.71 7.24
CA ASP A 319 -12.94 30.60 8.22
C ASP A 319 -13.25 30.09 9.63
N ALA A 320 -12.26 29.55 10.33
CA ALA A 320 -12.40 29.19 11.73
C ALA A 320 -11.73 30.24 12.61
N PRO A 321 -12.31 30.63 13.73
CA PRO A 321 -11.66 31.52 14.68
C PRO A 321 -10.41 30.82 15.23
N VAL A 322 -9.25 31.42 14.99
CA VAL A 322 -7.98 30.91 15.51
C VAL A 322 -7.79 31.47 16.92
N ARG A 323 -7.94 30.60 17.93
CA ARG A 323 -7.63 30.92 19.34
C ARG A 323 -6.21 30.38 19.63
N PRO A 324 -5.17 31.22 19.56
CA PRO A 324 -3.79 30.78 19.76
C PRO A 324 -3.53 30.53 21.24
N ILE A 325 -3.68 29.27 21.69
CA ILE A 325 -3.20 28.84 23.01
C ILE A 325 -1.72 28.50 22.80
N GLU A 326 -0.81 29.20 23.48
CA GLU A 326 0.60 28.83 23.48
C GLU A 326 0.85 27.76 24.54
N VAL A 327 1.57 26.69 24.22
CA VAL A 327 1.97 25.66 25.20
C VAL A 327 3.48 25.46 25.05
N ARG A 328 4.19 25.59 26.17
CA ARG A 328 5.65 25.39 26.22
C ARG A 328 6.09 24.69 27.50
N LYS A 329 7.24 24.05 27.44
CA LYS A 329 7.97 23.57 28.62
C LYS A 329 8.77 24.72 29.22
N LEU A 330 8.79 24.85 30.53
CA LEU A 330 9.62 25.85 31.21
C LEU A 330 11.11 25.43 31.15
N GLY A 331 11.97 26.41 30.99
CA GLY A 331 13.41 26.23 31.12
C GLY A 331 13.83 25.99 32.57
N VAL A 332 15.00 25.40 32.79
CA VAL A 332 15.53 25.05 34.11
C VAL A 332 15.66 26.29 35.02
N ASP A 333 15.95 27.44 34.42
CA ASP A 333 16.16 28.70 35.13
C ASP A 333 14.89 29.56 35.23
N GLU A 334 13.79 29.14 34.66
CA GLU A 334 12.53 29.91 34.68
C GLU A 334 11.75 29.66 35.97
N LYS A 335 11.51 30.75 36.72
CA LYS A 335 10.73 30.67 37.97
C LYS A 335 9.23 30.74 37.66
N ILE A 336 8.48 29.89 38.38
CA ILE A 336 7.02 29.97 38.39
C ILE A 336 6.64 31.22 39.22
N PRO A 337 5.73 32.07 38.71
CA PRO A 337 5.29 33.25 39.46
C PRO A 337 4.68 32.88 40.79
N ASP A 338 4.93 33.71 41.84
CA ASP A 338 4.39 33.48 43.16
C ASP A 338 2.84 33.44 43.15
N GLY A 339 2.28 32.53 43.93
CA GLY A 339 0.83 32.36 44.04
C GLY A 339 0.15 31.60 42.90
N VAL A 340 0.91 31.06 41.93
CA VAL A 340 0.37 30.22 40.86
C VAL A 340 0.20 28.79 41.30
N ILE A 341 -0.99 28.23 41.05
CA ILE A 341 -1.30 26.84 41.33
C ILE A 341 -0.71 25.98 40.19
N VAL A 342 0.16 25.06 40.52
CA VAL A 342 0.69 24.05 39.59
C VAL A 342 -0.06 22.74 39.82
N ASN A 343 -0.86 22.35 38.84
CA ASN A 343 -1.56 21.08 38.86
C ASN A 343 -0.60 19.94 38.54
N ASN A 344 -0.76 18.79 39.17
CA ASN A 344 -0.06 17.57 38.75
C ASN A 344 -0.86 16.88 37.64
N GLY A 345 -0.23 16.61 36.52
CA GLY A 345 -0.89 15.96 35.37
C GLY A 345 -0.04 15.92 34.11
N THR A 346 -0.50 15.18 33.15
CA THR A 346 0.19 14.98 31.86
C THR A 346 -0.50 15.67 30.69
N LEU A 347 -1.55 16.47 30.95
CA LEU A 347 -2.38 17.04 29.87
C LEU A 347 -1.60 18.06 29.02
N LEU A 348 -0.97 19.06 29.68
CA LEU A 348 -0.14 20.04 28.98
C LEU A 348 1.14 19.42 28.38
N ALA A 349 1.76 18.49 29.11
CA ALA A 349 2.90 17.74 28.59
C ALA A 349 2.57 17.00 27.30
N THR A 350 1.40 16.37 27.21
CA THR A 350 0.92 15.64 26.03
C THR A 350 0.64 16.61 24.86
N VAL A 351 0.00 17.75 25.14
CA VAL A 351 -0.24 18.80 24.11
C VAL A 351 1.08 19.37 23.59
N TRP A 352 2.02 19.66 24.50
CA TRP A 352 3.36 20.11 24.12
C TRP A 352 4.08 19.08 23.25
N ALA A 353 4.06 17.81 23.66
CA ALA A 353 4.67 16.72 22.91
C ALA A 353 4.08 16.61 21.50
N LYS A 354 2.76 16.68 21.35
CA LYS A 354 2.08 16.68 20.04
C LYS A 354 2.59 17.82 19.13
N ARG A 355 2.75 19.03 19.67
CA ARG A 355 3.27 20.18 18.94
C ARG A 355 4.72 19.97 18.54
N ARG A 356 5.55 19.53 19.49
CA ARG A 356 6.96 19.24 19.23
C ARG A 356 7.13 18.14 18.17
N MET A 357 6.28 17.12 18.19
CA MET A 357 6.25 16.07 17.16
C MET A 357 5.88 16.62 15.78
N SER A 358 4.96 17.59 15.70
CA SER A 358 4.63 18.24 14.42
C SER A 358 5.81 19.04 13.86
N ASP A 359 6.58 19.73 14.72
CA ASP A 359 7.81 20.42 14.30
C ASP A 359 8.90 19.44 13.82
N LEU A 360 9.02 18.30 14.51
CA LEU A 360 9.99 17.24 14.16
C LEU A 360 9.63 16.52 12.86
N ALA A 361 8.34 16.33 12.58
CA ALA A 361 7.87 15.67 11.36
C ALA A 361 8.33 16.39 10.07
N ASN A 362 8.54 17.71 10.15
CA ASN A 362 9.03 18.53 9.04
C ASN A 362 10.57 18.54 8.93
N GLN A 363 11.31 17.92 9.86
CA GLN A 363 12.78 17.97 9.96
C GLN A 363 13.47 16.65 9.60
N ALA A 364 12.99 15.89 8.64
CA ALA A 364 13.62 14.72 8.06
C ALA A 364 14.15 13.61 9.02
N ASP A 365 14.60 12.52 8.45
CA ASP A 365 15.00 11.26 9.09
C ASP A 365 16.00 11.36 10.27
N SER A 366 16.73 12.48 10.41
CA SER A 366 17.75 12.67 11.44
C SER A 366 17.20 12.79 12.87
N ARG A 367 15.90 13.04 13.06
CA ARG A 367 15.26 13.22 14.37
C ARG A 367 14.14 12.22 14.65
N LYS A 368 14.10 11.14 13.93
CA LYS A 368 13.10 10.07 14.07
C LYS A 368 13.07 9.49 15.51
N ASP A 369 14.23 9.34 16.14
CA ASP A 369 14.31 8.79 17.50
C ASP A 369 13.71 9.72 18.54
N GLU A 370 13.92 11.04 18.43
CA GLU A 370 13.30 12.04 19.32
C GLU A 370 11.78 12.01 19.14
N PHE A 371 11.31 11.94 17.90
CA PHE A 371 9.88 11.82 17.59
C PHE A 371 9.26 10.59 18.25
N LEU A 372 9.85 9.42 18.06
CA LEU A 372 9.35 8.15 18.62
C LEU A 372 9.38 8.15 20.15
N LYS A 373 10.41 8.72 20.76
CA LYS A 373 10.52 8.83 22.21
C LYS A 373 9.37 9.67 22.79
N LEU A 374 9.05 10.81 22.17
CA LEU A 374 7.92 11.64 22.59
C LEU A 374 6.58 10.93 22.35
N ALA A 375 6.40 10.33 21.17
CA ALA A 375 5.19 9.60 20.83
C ALA A 375 4.89 8.48 21.84
N ARG A 376 5.90 7.70 22.23
CA ARG A 376 5.77 6.61 23.21
C ARG A 376 5.52 7.11 24.62
N LYS A 377 6.30 8.10 25.08
CA LYS A 377 6.15 8.65 26.44
C LYS A 377 4.74 9.17 26.70
N TYR A 378 4.13 9.82 25.71
CA TYR A 378 2.81 10.46 25.87
C TYR A 378 1.68 9.75 25.11
N SER A 379 1.95 8.58 24.54
CA SER A 379 1.00 7.77 23.73
C SER A 379 0.33 8.57 22.62
N VAL A 380 1.03 9.54 22.04
CA VAL A 380 0.50 10.41 20.98
C VAL A 380 0.70 9.76 19.62
N ALA A 381 -0.41 9.37 18.98
CA ALA A 381 -0.36 8.86 17.63
C ALA A 381 -0.22 10.01 16.60
N GLY A 382 0.62 9.79 15.59
CA GLY A 382 0.80 10.68 14.45
C GLY A 382 0.30 10.03 13.15
N PRO A 383 0.34 10.73 12.01
CA PRO A 383 -0.12 10.18 10.73
C PRO A 383 0.57 8.87 10.33
N ASN A 384 1.84 8.72 10.68
CA ASN A 384 2.67 7.55 10.35
C ASN A 384 2.86 6.57 11.52
N HIS A 385 2.05 6.70 12.59
CA HIS A 385 2.13 5.88 13.79
C HIS A 385 0.75 5.41 14.21
N SER A 386 0.70 4.21 14.78
CA SER A 386 -0.51 3.58 15.30
C SER A 386 -0.30 3.14 16.73
N LEU A 387 -1.40 2.97 17.46
CA LEU A 387 -1.40 2.29 18.75
C LEU A 387 -1.86 0.85 18.51
N ILE A 388 -1.04 -0.12 18.92
CA ILE A 388 -1.36 -1.55 18.81
C ILE A 388 -1.37 -2.18 20.20
N VAL A 389 -2.33 -3.07 20.41
CA VAL A 389 -2.40 -3.93 21.59
C VAL A 389 -1.97 -5.34 21.17
N LEU A 390 -0.95 -5.86 21.86
CA LEU A 390 -0.50 -7.25 21.80
C LEU A 390 -0.54 -7.81 23.22
N GLU A 391 -0.72 -9.13 23.34
CA GLU A 391 -0.97 -9.75 24.64
C GLU A 391 0.31 -10.29 25.30
N THR A 392 1.21 -10.91 24.52
CA THR A 392 2.32 -11.68 25.06
C THR A 392 3.69 -11.11 24.74
N LEU A 393 4.67 -11.39 25.60
CA LEU A 393 6.08 -11.05 25.36
C LEU A 393 6.58 -11.54 24.00
N GLU A 394 6.18 -12.76 23.59
CA GLU A 394 6.58 -13.38 22.34
C GLU A 394 6.10 -12.56 21.15
N GLN A 395 4.86 -12.07 21.18
CA GLN A 395 4.32 -11.20 20.12
C GLN A 395 5.12 -9.90 19.99
N TYR A 396 5.41 -9.22 21.12
CA TYR A 396 6.23 -8.01 21.12
C TYR A 396 7.64 -8.25 20.57
N LEU A 397 8.25 -9.39 20.91
CA LEU A 397 9.56 -9.77 20.38
C LEU A 397 9.49 -10.14 18.89
N GLU A 398 8.50 -10.91 18.47
CA GLU A 398 8.33 -11.35 17.09
C GLU A 398 8.15 -10.18 16.14
N HIS A 399 7.33 -9.21 16.54
CA HIS A 399 7.06 -8.04 15.73
C HIS A 399 8.01 -6.87 15.98
N ASP A 400 9.01 -7.07 16.86
CA ASP A 400 9.99 -6.02 17.21
C ASP A 400 9.31 -4.72 17.67
N ILE A 401 8.24 -4.85 18.45
CA ILE A 401 7.49 -3.75 19.04
C ILE A 401 7.86 -3.63 20.52
N GLU A 402 8.19 -2.43 20.95
CA GLU A 402 8.52 -2.17 22.35
C GLU A 402 7.24 -2.10 23.19
N PRO A 403 7.07 -2.99 24.20
CA PRO A 403 5.92 -2.95 25.09
C PRO A 403 5.94 -1.69 25.98
N ASN A 404 4.80 -1.39 26.62
CA ASN A 404 4.75 -0.33 27.62
C ASN A 404 5.62 -0.71 28.84
N GLU A 405 6.32 0.28 29.40
CA GLU A 405 7.20 0.07 30.58
C GLU A 405 6.44 -0.46 31.81
N SER A 406 5.13 -0.21 31.89
CA SER A 406 4.28 -0.73 32.96
C SER A 406 3.95 -2.23 32.84
N MET A 407 4.25 -2.86 31.72
CA MET A 407 4.00 -4.29 31.55
C MET A 407 5.00 -5.14 32.35
N ASN A 408 4.49 -6.16 33.01
CA ASN A 408 5.26 -7.04 33.88
C ASN A 408 6.45 -7.73 33.24
N PHE A 409 6.40 -7.91 31.92
CA PHE A 409 7.46 -8.53 31.12
C PHE A 409 8.39 -7.53 30.40
N TYR A 410 8.25 -6.21 30.65
CA TYR A 410 9.09 -5.19 29.98
C TYR A 410 10.60 -5.43 30.18
N GLY A 411 11.01 -5.73 31.44
CA GLY A 411 12.41 -6.02 31.75
C GLY A 411 12.97 -7.23 31.01
N GLU A 412 12.17 -8.30 30.88
CA GLU A 412 12.55 -9.49 30.14
C GLU A 412 12.58 -9.22 28.62
N TRP A 413 11.62 -8.46 28.11
CA TRP A 413 11.62 -8.00 26.72
C TRP A 413 12.93 -7.26 26.40
N LYS A 414 13.32 -6.27 27.23
CA LYS A 414 14.54 -5.47 27.02
C LYS A 414 15.79 -6.34 26.99
N LYS A 415 15.89 -7.31 27.90
CA LYS A 415 17.00 -8.26 27.95
C LYS A 415 17.06 -9.15 26.72
N ARG A 416 15.93 -9.75 26.32
CA ARG A 416 15.85 -10.63 25.14
C ARG A 416 16.03 -9.84 23.85
N ARG A 417 15.54 -8.61 23.79
CA ARG A 417 15.72 -7.72 22.64
C ARG A 417 17.20 -7.35 22.43
N ALA A 418 17.90 -7.00 23.52
CA ALA A 418 19.32 -6.70 23.44
C ALA A 418 20.15 -7.91 22.97
N ALA A 419 19.80 -9.12 23.41
CA ALA A 419 20.44 -10.35 22.93
C ALA A 419 20.18 -10.66 21.46
N GLN A 420 19.08 -10.16 20.91
CA GLN A 420 18.73 -10.35 19.49
C GLN A 420 19.41 -9.33 18.56
N ASP A 421 19.77 -8.15 19.06
CA ASP A 421 20.55 -7.13 18.33
C ASP A 421 22.05 -7.41 18.40
N ASP A 422 22.45 -8.58 18.92
CA ASP A 422 23.83 -8.98 18.94
C ASP A 422 24.40 -8.95 17.51
N PRO A 423 25.43 -8.13 17.25
CA PRO A 423 26.06 -8.02 15.93
C PRO A 423 26.60 -9.36 15.42
N ILE A 424 26.97 -10.28 16.33
CA ILE A 424 27.47 -11.62 15.98
C ILE A 424 26.31 -12.47 15.42
N ALA A 425 25.14 -12.45 16.08
CA ALA A 425 23.96 -13.19 15.62
C ALA A 425 23.47 -12.67 14.27
N LEU A 426 23.43 -11.34 14.07
CA LEU A 426 23.06 -10.73 12.80
C LEU A 426 24.05 -11.07 11.67
N LYS A 427 25.36 -11.03 11.97
CA LYS A 427 26.41 -11.41 11.01
C LYS A 427 26.27 -12.87 10.61
N LYS A 428 26.00 -13.77 11.58
CA LYS A 428 25.77 -15.18 11.32
C LYS A 428 24.53 -15.42 10.46
N ALA A 429 23.38 -14.79 10.80
CA ALA A 429 22.15 -14.92 10.00
C ALA A 429 22.35 -14.46 8.56
N LYS A 430 23.11 -13.37 8.35
CA LYS A 430 23.47 -12.90 7.02
C LYS A 430 24.35 -13.91 6.28
N ALA A 431 25.37 -14.43 6.93
CA ALA A 431 26.27 -15.45 6.33
C ALA A 431 25.51 -16.75 5.99
N ASP A 432 24.61 -17.19 6.86
CA ASP A 432 23.76 -18.38 6.61
C ASP A 432 22.82 -18.16 5.40
N HIS A 433 22.26 -16.96 5.27
CA HIS A 433 21.45 -16.62 4.09
C HIS A 433 22.28 -16.61 2.81
N GLU A 434 23.42 -15.91 2.81
CA GLU A 434 24.32 -15.84 1.66
C GLU A 434 24.78 -17.25 1.25
N ALA A 435 25.13 -18.11 2.19
CA ALA A 435 25.51 -19.49 1.91
C ALA A 435 24.37 -20.31 1.28
N ASN A 436 23.16 -20.16 1.79
CA ASN A 436 21.98 -20.82 1.20
C ASN A 436 21.67 -20.26 -0.20
N LEU A 437 21.72 -18.92 -0.37
CA LEU A 437 21.53 -18.28 -1.67
C LEU A 437 22.53 -18.80 -2.70
N LEU A 438 23.81 -18.91 -2.31
CA LEU A 438 24.87 -19.44 -3.18
C LEU A 438 24.60 -20.89 -3.57
N ARG A 439 24.20 -21.75 -2.62
CA ARG A 439 23.88 -23.14 -2.89
C ARG A 439 22.78 -23.29 -3.94
N TYR A 440 21.68 -22.58 -3.83
CA TYR A 440 20.57 -22.62 -4.80
C TYR A 440 20.95 -21.95 -6.12
N TRP A 441 21.78 -20.90 -6.07
CA TRP A 441 22.32 -20.27 -7.28
C TRP A 441 23.19 -21.25 -8.06
N GLU A 442 24.07 -21.96 -7.38
CA GLU A 442 24.87 -23.02 -8.01
C GLU A 442 24.02 -24.16 -8.60
N GLU A 443 22.93 -24.54 -7.94
CA GLU A 443 21.98 -25.51 -8.50
C GLU A 443 21.34 -25.01 -9.81
N ARG A 444 20.99 -23.72 -9.86
CA ARG A 444 20.47 -23.07 -11.05
C ARG A 444 21.51 -23.06 -12.17
N VAL A 445 22.73 -22.71 -11.86
CA VAL A 445 23.89 -22.75 -12.80
C VAL A 445 24.16 -24.17 -13.30
N LYS A 446 24.15 -25.18 -12.42
CA LYS A 446 24.29 -26.59 -12.78
C LYS A 446 23.18 -27.04 -13.73
N TRP A 447 21.93 -26.68 -13.45
CA TRP A 447 20.82 -26.96 -14.34
C TRP A 447 21.03 -26.27 -15.71
N TRP A 448 21.38 -25.00 -15.73
CA TRP A 448 21.60 -24.27 -16.97
C TRP A 448 22.72 -24.86 -17.86
N ASN A 449 23.81 -25.35 -17.24
CA ASN A 449 24.89 -26.04 -17.94
C ASN A 449 24.45 -27.42 -18.48
N ASN A 450 23.60 -28.14 -17.76
CA ASN A 450 23.11 -29.47 -18.08
C ASN A 450 21.59 -29.58 -17.86
N PRO A 451 20.77 -28.97 -18.70
CA PRO A 451 19.33 -28.88 -18.45
C PRO A 451 18.62 -30.25 -18.53
N LYS A 452 19.05 -31.13 -19.43
CA LYS A 452 18.45 -32.47 -19.56
C LYS A 452 19.04 -33.42 -18.52
N PRO A 453 18.20 -34.13 -17.75
CA PRO A 453 18.69 -35.12 -16.81
C PRO A 453 19.43 -36.24 -17.56
N PRO A 454 20.46 -36.88 -16.93
CA PRO A 454 21.17 -37.99 -17.57
C PRO A 454 20.17 -39.09 -17.91
N LYS A 455 20.22 -39.58 -19.16
CA LYS A 455 19.42 -40.71 -19.60
C LYS A 455 19.66 -41.89 -18.65
N ARG A 456 18.62 -42.29 -17.90
CA ARG A 456 18.69 -43.55 -17.13
C ARG A 456 18.87 -44.68 -18.15
N THR A 457 20.09 -45.26 -18.22
CA THR A 457 20.28 -46.53 -18.90
C THR A 457 19.40 -47.52 -18.18
N PRO A 458 18.49 -48.24 -18.90
CA PRO A 458 17.71 -49.30 -18.28
C PRO A 458 18.70 -50.31 -17.72
N LYS A 459 18.79 -50.46 -16.39
CA LYS A 459 19.40 -51.66 -15.84
C LYS A 459 18.57 -52.82 -16.35
N SER A 460 19.08 -53.65 -17.25
CA SER A 460 18.55 -54.94 -17.62
C SER A 460 18.58 -55.80 -16.38
N GLY A 461 17.45 -55.96 -15.73
CA GLY A 461 17.36 -56.73 -14.52
C GLY A 461 15.88 -56.95 -14.18
N VAL A 462 15.40 -58.11 -14.59
CA VAL A 462 14.33 -58.92 -14.02
C VAL A 462 13.12 -58.13 -13.46
N PHE A 463 12.01 -58.24 -14.15
CA PHE A 463 10.67 -57.89 -13.67
C PHE A 463 10.39 -58.64 -12.36
N ASP A 464 10.44 -57.99 -11.23
CA ASP A 464 9.83 -58.44 -10.00
C ASP A 464 8.52 -57.67 -9.82
N ASN A 465 7.43 -58.33 -10.21
CA ASN A 465 6.06 -57.87 -10.01
C ASN A 465 5.66 -58.07 -8.55
N ALA A 466 6.16 -57.26 -7.66
CA ALA A 466 5.56 -57.16 -6.33
C ALA A 466 6.12 -55.92 -5.58
N ARG A 467 5.34 -54.84 -5.59
CA ARG A 467 5.16 -53.90 -4.48
C ARG A 467 4.61 -52.57 -5.00
N VAL A 468 3.33 -52.60 -5.32
CA VAL A 468 2.48 -51.44 -5.09
C VAL A 468 1.93 -51.65 -3.68
N ALA A 469 2.59 -51.10 -2.72
CA ALA A 469 2.05 -50.98 -1.37
C ALA A 469 2.61 -49.73 -0.75
N SER A 470 1.73 -48.76 -0.58
CA SER A 470 1.65 -47.78 0.50
C SER A 470 3.00 -47.34 1.11
N VAL A 471 3.42 -46.13 0.77
CA VAL A 471 4.22 -45.30 1.69
C VAL A 471 3.23 -44.41 2.45
N GLU A 472 2.75 -44.93 3.57
CA GLU A 472 2.10 -44.13 4.60
C GLU A 472 3.17 -43.28 5.30
N ALA A 473 2.81 -42.04 5.55
CA ALA A 473 3.61 -41.07 6.27
C ALA A 473 3.93 -41.58 7.69
N GLU A 474 5.18 -41.67 8.05
CA GLU A 474 5.62 -41.72 9.45
C GLU A 474 5.45 -40.35 10.10
N THR A 475 4.35 -40.18 10.79
CA THR A 475 4.15 -39.13 11.79
C THR A 475 4.84 -39.57 13.08
N VAL A 476 5.91 -38.86 13.47
CA VAL A 476 6.48 -38.97 14.80
C VAL A 476 5.48 -38.41 15.82
N ALA A 477 4.85 -39.30 16.57
CA ALA A 477 3.99 -38.96 17.69
C ALA A 477 4.85 -38.63 18.91
N LEU A 478 4.76 -37.42 19.42
CA LEU A 478 5.12 -37.07 20.78
C LEU A 478 3.87 -37.16 21.66
N SER A 479 3.89 -38.10 22.55
CA SER A 479 2.89 -38.43 23.53
C SER A 479 2.74 -37.40 24.63
N ALA A 480 1.51 -37.00 24.96
CA ALA A 480 1.10 -36.51 26.27
C ALA A 480 -0.32 -36.97 26.60
N PRO A 481 -0.67 -37.07 27.88
CA PRO A 481 -1.61 -38.05 28.33
C PRO A 481 -3.09 -37.63 28.38
N VAL A 482 -3.91 -38.66 28.37
CA VAL A 482 -5.35 -38.78 28.37
C VAL A 482 -6.06 -38.08 29.52
N GLY A 483 -7.15 -37.37 29.20
CA GLY A 483 -8.25 -37.02 30.10
C GLY A 483 -9.57 -37.23 29.36
N SER A 484 -10.32 -38.18 29.82
CA SER A 484 -11.57 -38.73 29.29
C SER A 484 -12.81 -37.90 29.60
N ALA A 485 -13.75 -37.75 28.61
CA ALA A 485 -15.20 -37.76 28.81
C ALA A 485 -15.96 -37.57 27.47
N PRO A 486 -17.30 -37.82 27.38
CA PRO A 486 -17.78 -38.89 26.58
C PRO A 486 -18.57 -38.48 25.31
N ALA A 487 -18.79 -39.47 24.44
CA ALA A 487 -19.50 -39.39 23.18
C ALA A 487 -20.99 -39.02 23.34
N MET A 488 -21.51 -38.18 22.45
CA MET A 488 -22.92 -38.13 22.11
C MET A 488 -23.10 -38.27 20.61
N ASN A 489 -23.79 -39.34 20.24
CA ASN A 489 -24.31 -39.62 18.91
C ASN A 489 -25.36 -38.59 18.48
N MET A 490 -25.28 -38.10 17.24
CA MET A 490 -26.50 -37.69 16.52
C MET A 490 -26.38 -38.06 15.03
N GLU A 491 -27.45 -38.67 14.58
CA GLU A 491 -27.66 -39.35 13.33
C GLU A 491 -27.62 -38.45 12.09
N ALA A 492 -27.14 -39.05 11.01
CA ALA A 492 -27.18 -38.51 9.66
C ALA A 492 -28.60 -38.61 9.07
N SER A 493 -29.09 -37.50 8.54
CA SER A 493 -30.27 -37.51 7.66
C SER A 493 -29.82 -37.15 6.24
N VAL A 494 -30.01 -38.16 5.37
CA VAL A 494 -29.73 -38.10 3.93
C VAL A 494 -30.91 -37.45 3.22
N MET A 495 -30.67 -36.44 2.40
CA MET A 495 -31.60 -36.03 1.35
C MET A 495 -30.93 -35.99 -0.02
N ALA A 496 -31.61 -36.63 -0.96
CA ALA A 496 -31.20 -36.94 -2.32
C ALA A 496 -31.23 -35.73 -3.28
N PRO A 497 -30.55 -35.81 -4.44
CA PRO A 497 -30.42 -34.70 -5.37
C PRO A 497 -31.56 -34.61 -6.38
N VAL A 498 -32.03 -33.39 -6.62
CA VAL A 498 -32.98 -33.09 -7.71
C VAL A 498 -32.18 -32.82 -9.00
N ARG A 499 -32.45 -33.64 -10.01
CA ARG A 499 -31.99 -33.46 -11.39
C ARG A 499 -32.74 -32.32 -12.08
N MET A 500 -32.02 -31.37 -12.70
CA MET A 500 -32.58 -30.55 -13.75
C MET A 500 -31.81 -30.75 -15.07
N ARG A 501 -32.63 -30.94 -16.12
CA ARG A 501 -32.22 -31.28 -17.48
C ARG A 501 -31.49 -30.14 -18.19
N SER A 502 -30.48 -30.51 -18.96
CA SER A 502 -29.82 -29.73 -19.98
C SER A 502 -30.73 -29.43 -21.19
N MET A 503 -30.73 -28.19 -21.66
CA MET A 503 -31.07 -27.88 -23.04
C MET A 503 -29.83 -27.30 -23.73
N VAL A 504 -29.40 -27.98 -24.78
CA VAL A 504 -28.35 -27.62 -25.69
C VAL A 504 -28.91 -26.58 -26.67
N ALA A 505 -28.23 -25.46 -26.84
CA ALA A 505 -28.32 -24.68 -28.07
C ALA A 505 -26.94 -24.20 -28.46
N SER A 506 -26.46 -24.82 -29.53
CA SER A 506 -25.27 -24.43 -30.26
C SER A 506 -25.51 -23.12 -31.02
N ARG A 507 -24.63 -22.13 -30.87
CA ARG A 507 -24.27 -21.17 -31.91
C ARG A 507 -22.91 -20.56 -31.61
N ASN A 508 -21.96 -20.84 -32.49
CA ASN A 508 -20.70 -20.13 -32.60
C ASN A 508 -20.93 -18.65 -32.98
N PRO A 509 -20.31 -17.71 -32.33
CA PRO A 509 -19.97 -16.43 -32.95
C PRO A 509 -18.47 -16.32 -33.18
N GLY A 510 -18.17 -15.77 -34.36
CA GLY A 510 -16.87 -15.66 -34.96
C GLY A 510 -15.78 -15.02 -34.05
N SER A 511 -14.58 -15.48 -34.36
CA SER A 511 -13.33 -14.97 -33.81
C SER A 511 -13.14 -13.50 -34.20
N VAL A 512 -13.22 -12.61 -33.20
CA VAL A 512 -12.64 -11.28 -33.31
C VAL A 512 -11.17 -11.41 -32.91
N SER A 513 -10.28 -11.21 -33.88
CA SER A 513 -8.84 -11.19 -33.69
C SER A 513 -8.46 -10.02 -32.82
N ALA A 514 -8.05 -10.29 -31.57
CA ALA A 514 -7.35 -9.31 -30.74
C ALA A 514 -5.98 -9.03 -31.37
N GLU A 515 -5.74 -7.81 -31.79
CA GLU A 515 -4.42 -7.37 -32.25
C GLU A 515 -3.39 -7.61 -31.14
N ARG A 516 -2.41 -8.43 -31.47
CA ARG A 516 -1.30 -8.79 -30.58
C ARG A 516 -0.33 -7.63 -30.52
N VAL A 517 -0.11 -7.09 -29.35
CA VAL A 517 0.99 -6.16 -29.10
C VAL A 517 2.16 -6.93 -28.52
N SER A 518 3.00 -7.47 -29.40
CA SER A 518 4.32 -8.01 -29.02
C SER A 518 5.39 -6.93 -29.10
N PHE A 519 6.28 -6.85 -28.14
CA PHE A 519 7.36 -5.89 -28.11
C PHE A 519 8.71 -6.60 -28.32
N SER A 520 9.48 -6.12 -29.31
CA SER A 520 10.86 -6.53 -29.56
C SER A 520 11.78 -5.33 -29.37
N TRP A 521 12.80 -5.46 -28.57
CA TRP A 521 13.84 -4.46 -28.37
C TRP A 521 14.82 -4.46 -29.57
N ARG A 522 14.36 -4.07 -30.76
CA ARG A 522 15.24 -3.88 -31.89
C ARG A 522 15.70 -2.42 -32.02
N GLY A 523 16.91 -2.14 -31.57
CA GLY A 523 17.73 -1.04 -32.06
C GLY A 523 18.83 -1.63 -32.94
N GLY A 524 18.65 -1.71 -34.22
CA GLY A 524 19.70 -2.17 -35.14
C GLY A 524 19.47 -1.72 -36.55
N LYS A 525 20.43 -0.95 -37.10
CA LYS A 525 20.52 -0.63 -38.53
C LYS A 525 20.56 -1.91 -39.37
N ALA A 526 19.82 -1.93 -40.48
CA ALA A 526 19.85 -2.98 -41.45
C ALA A 526 21.26 -3.11 -42.08
N GLY A 527 21.95 -4.18 -41.72
CA GLY A 527 23.12 -4.69 -42.43
C GLY A 527 22.70 -5.94 -43.17
N ALA A 528 23.16 -6.05 -44.40
CA ALA A 528 22.76 -7.05 -45.39
C ALA A 528 22.78 -8.49 -44.89
N ALA A 529 21.76 -9.23 -45.23
CA ALA A 529 21.50 -10.59 -44.79
C ALA A 529 22.41 -11.59 -45.55
N HIS A 530 22.99 -12.51 -44.76
CA HIS A 530 23.28 -13.88 -45.26
C HIS A 530 22.09 -14.75 -44.82
N ASP A 531 21.55 -15.51 -45.80
CA ASP A 531 20.44 -16.44 -45.60
C ASP A 531 20.91 -17.67 -44.80
N ASP A 532 20.78 -17.61 -43.48
CA ASP A 532 20.68 -18.81 -42.66
C ASP A 532 19.21 -19.00 -42.30
N ALA A 533 18.67 -20.18 -42.63
CA ALA A 533 17.28 -20.55 -42.33
C ALA A 533 16.97 -20.40 -40.86
N LYS A 534 16.43 -19.24 -40.48
CA LYS A 534 16.03 -18.94 -39.11
C LYS A 534 14.90 -19.87 -38.69
N SER A 535 15.10 -20.65 -37.62
CA SER A 535 14.02 -21.31 -36.90
C SER A 535 12.89 -20.31 -36.61
N PRO A 536 11.60 -20.70 -36.76
CA PRO A 536 10.49 -19.80 -36.51
C PRO A 536 10.54 -19.28 -35.06
N ALA A 537 10.34 -17.97 -34.88
CA ALA A 537 10.33 -17.36 -33.58
C ALA A 537 9.12 -17.85 -32.77
N PRO A 538 9.28 -18.10 -31.45
CA PRO A 538 8.16 -18.52 -30.60
C PRO A 538 7.05 -17.48 -30.58
N THR A 539 5.80 -17.97 -30.66
CA THR A 539 4.60 -17.13 -30.59
C THR A 539 3.88 -17.38 -29.29
N VAL A 540 3.68 -16.32 -28.50
CA VAL A 540 2.95 -16.36 -27.22
C VAL A 540 1.51 -15.97 -27.47
N SER A 541 0.56 -16.69 -26.86
CA SER A 541 -0.86 -16.40 -26.89
C SER A 541 -1.44 -16.52 -25.49
N LEU A 542 -1.69 -15.40 -24.83
CA LEU A 542 -2.30 -15.33 -23.50
C LEU A 542 -3.81 -15.14 -23.61
N LYS A 543 -4.56 -15.80 -22.73
CA LYS A 543 -6.01 -15.70 -22.68
C LYS A 543 -6.41 -14.46 -21.89
N ALA A 544 -6.94 -13.45 -22.58
CA ALA A 544 -7.41 -12.23 -21.93
C ALA A 544 -8.52 -12.50 -20.90
N TRP A 545 -8.45 -11.84 -19.76
CA TRP A 545 -9.55 -11.80 -18.79
C TRP A 545 -10.72 -10.99 -19.38
N ASP A 546 -11.91 -11.56 -19.40
CA ASP A 546 -13.14 -10.93 -19.84
C ASP A 546 -14.29 -11.32 -18.89
N PRO A 547 -14.46 -10.60 -17.76
CA PRO A 547 -15.54 -10.86 -16.83
C PRO A 547 -16.88 -10.44 -17.47
N LYS A 548 -17.84 -11.34 -17.47
CA LYS A 548 -19.20 -11.05 -17.96
C LYS A 548 -19.98 -10.34 -16.85
N THR A 549 -19.80 -9.03 -16.72
CA THR A 549 -20.49 -8.20 -15.75
C THR A 549 -21.44 -7.24 -16.43
N PRO A 550 -22.60 -6.90 -15.79
CA PRO A 550 -23.59 -6.00 -16.39
C PRO A 550 -23.02 -4.63 -16.76
N TYR A 551 -22.12 -4.07 -15.96
CA TYR A 551 -21.51 -2.76 -16.25
C TYR A 551 -20.57 -2.79 -17.46
N LEU A 552 -19.86 -3.89 -17.71
CA LEU A 552 -19.05 -4.00 -18.91
C LEU A 552 -19.90 -4.14 -20.18
N GLU A 553 -21.06 -4.77 -20.10
CA GLU A 553 -21.99 -4.82 -21.24
C GLU A 553 -22.50 -3.41 -21.58
N SER A 554 -22.73 -2.55 -20.56
CA SER A 554 -23.10 -1.14 -20.79
C SER A 554 -21.99 -0.36 -21.52
N LEU A 555 -20.70 -0.59 -21.16
CA LEU A 555 -19.56 0.02 -21.84
C LEU A 555 -19.41 -0.49 -23.29
N LYS A 556 -19.51 -1.80 -23.49
CA LYS A 556 -19.39 -2.45 -24.82
C LYS A 556 -20.49 -2.04 -25.79
N SER A 557 -21.67 -1.69 -25.29
CA SER A 557 -22.82 -1.27 -26.09
C SER A 557 -22.82 0.21 -26.50
N ALA A 558 -21.88 0.99 -26.00
CA ALA A 558 -21.74 2.41 -26.36
C ALA A 558 -21.26 2.59 -27.79
N ALA A 559 -21.72 3.67 -28.45
CA ALA A 559 -21.40 3.94 -29.84
C ALA A 559 -19.93 4.34 -30.06
N ASP A 560 -19.32 4.95 -29.07
CA ASP A 560 -17.93 5.44 -29.10
C ASP A 560 -17.31 5.45 -27.68
N VAL A 561 -16.06 5.87 -27.61
CA VAL A 561 -15.32 5.92 -26.35
C VAL A 561 -15.88 6.93 -25.35
N ASP A 562 -16.36 8.07 -25.83
CA ASP A 562 -16.94 9.10 -24.96
C ASP A 562 -18.29 8.61 -24.40
N GLY A 563 -19.08 7.91 -25.20
CA GLY A 563 -20.30 7.23 -24.76
C GLY A 563 -20.00 6.13 -23.74
N ALA A 564 -18.94 5.34 -23.95
CA ALA A 564 -18.50 4.32 -23.00
C ALA A 564 -18.05 4.95 -21.67
N TYR A 565 -17.36 6.09 -21.71
CA TYR A 565 -16.94 6.79 -20.48
C TYR A 565 -18.16 7.36 -19.73
N LYS A 566 -19.14 7.91 -20.44
CA LYS A 566 -20.42 8.34 -19.83
C LYS A 566 -21.19 7.17 -19.22
N ALA A 567 -21.21 6.02 -19.91
CA ALA A 567 -21.80 4.79 -19.39
C ALA A 567 -21.08 4.35 -18.10
N TYR A 568 -19.74 4.36 -18.08
CA TYR A 568 -18.94 4.09 -16.89
C TYR A 568 -19.33 5.02 -15.72
N LEU A 569 -19.39 6.34 -15.94
CA LEU A 569 -19.77 7.30 -14.89
C LEU A 569 -21.16 7.04 -14.33
N LYS A 570 -22.11 6.59 -15.17
CA LYS A 570 -23.46 6.19 -14.75
C LYS A 570 -23.45 4.89 -13.93
N GLU A 571 -22.76 3.86 -14.43
CA GLU A 571 -22.65 2.58 -13.71
C GLU A 571 -21.88 2.71 -12.38
N ARG A 572 -20.97 3.69 -12.25
CA ARG A 572 -20.28 4.02 -11.02
C ARG A 572 -21.22 4.41 -9.88
N GLU A 573 -22.37 5.00 -10.16
CA GLU A 573 -23.37 5.32 -9.12
C GLU A 573 -23.87 4.06 -8.40
N LYS A 574 -23.93 2.94 -9.11
CA LYS A 574 -24.42 1.66 -8.61
C LYS A 574 -23.29 0.75 -8.09
N TYR A 575 -22.17 0.69 -8.82
CA TYR A 575 -21.09 -0.27 -8.56
C TYR A 575 -19.84 0.36 -7.98
N GLY A 576 -19.80 1.67 -7.78
CA GLY A 576 -18.61 2.43 -7.39
C GLY A 576 -18.07 2.12 -5.98
N GLN A 577 -18.75 1.29 -5.19
CA GLN A 577 -18.23 0.78 -3.92
C GLN A 577 -17.36 -0.48 -4.07
N SER A 578 -17.29 -1.05 -5.28
CA SER A 578 -16.55 -2.27 -5.55
C SER A 578 -15.21 -1.97 -6.23
N PRO A 579 -14.06 -2.34 -5.64
CA PRO A 579 -12.76 -2.24 -6.31
C PRO A 579 -12.72 -2.98 -7.65
N ALA A 580 -13.41 -4.12 -7.76
CA ALA A 580 -13.49 -4.91 -8.99
C ALA A 580 -14.09 -4.12 -10.15
N PHE A 581 -15.06 -3.27 -9.90
CA PHE A 581 -15.67 -2.41 -10.92
C PHE A 581 -14.62 -1.53 -11.62
N TYR A 582 -13.75 -0.87 -10.85
CA TYR A 582 -12.71 0.01 -11.41
C TYR A 582 -11.63 -0.78 -12.15
N LEU A 583 -11.25 -1.96 -11.63
CA LEU A 583 -10.28 -2.83 -12.27
C LEU A 583 -10.78 -3.33 -13.63
N ASP A 584 -12.04 -3.76 -13.68
CA ASP A 584 -12.63 -4.30 -14.90
C ASP A 584 -12.88 -3.20 -15.95
N CYS A 585 -13.43 -2.05 -15.52
CA CYS A 585 -13.64 -0.90 -16.42
C CYS A 585 -12.32 -0.35 -16.96
N ALA A 586 -11.32 -0.14 -16.10
CA ALA A 586 -9.98 0.30 -16.55
C ALA A 586 -9.37 -0.70 -17.53
N GLY A 587 -9.47 -2.00 -17.25
CA GLY A 587 -9.01 -3.07 -18.14
C GLY A 587 -9.68 -3.01 -19.51
N TRP A 588 -10.97 -2.67 -19.58
CA TRP A 588 -11.66 -2.48 -20.86
C TRP A 588 -11.09 -1.29 -21.63
N PHE A 589 -10.92 -0.11 -20.99
CA PHE A 589 -10.35 1.08 -21.65
C PHE A 589 -8.90 0.86 -22.09
N TYR A 590 -8.10 0.09 -21.35
CA TYR A 590 -6.75 -0.30 -21.75
C TYR A 590 -6.77 -1.16 -23.02
N LYS A 591 -7.68 -2.12 -23.14
CA LYS A 591 -7.86 -2.95 -24.34
C LYS A 591 -8.26 -2.13 -25.56
N GLU A 592 -9.09 -1.09 -25.37
CA GLU A 592 -9.48 -0.13 -26.40
C GLU A 592 -8.37 0.89 -26.72
N GLY A 593 -7.15 0.73 -26.16
CA GLY A 593 -6.01 1.63 -26.38
C GLY A 593 -6.17 3.01 -25.73
N LYS A 594 -7.15 3.20 -24.84
CA LYS A 594 -7.44 4.47 -24.16
C LYS A 594 -6.76 4.54 -22.79
N ARG A 595 -5.41 4.50 -22.82
CA ARG A 595 -4.57 4.43 -21.61
C ARG A 595 -4.90 5.50 -20.59
N ALA A 596 -5.00 6.76 -20.99
CA ALA A 596 -5.27 7.87 -20.06
C ALA A 596 -6.63 7.72 -19.32
N LEU A 597 -7.66 7.18 -19.99
CA LEU A 597 -8.94 6.87 -19.33
C LEU A 597 -8.81 5.66 -18.40
N GLY A 598 -8.10 4.63 -18.82
CA GLY A 598 -7.79 3.48 -17.97
C GLY A 598 -7.06 3.88 -16.70
N ASP A 599 -6.02 4.72 -16.82
CA ASP A 599 -5.26 5.26 -15.70
C ASP A 599 -6.14 6.10 -14.76
N LYS A 600 -6.99 6.96 -15.32
CA LYS A 600 -7.94 7.77 -14.56
C LYS A 600 -8.91 6.89 -13.77
N ILE A 601 -9.48 5.88 -14.40
CA ILE A 601 -10.44 4.97 -13.77
C ILE A 601 -9.79 4.13 -12.68
N ILE A 602 -8.63 3.50 -12.97
CA ILE A 602 -7.97 2.63 -11.98
C ILE A 602 -7.44 3.43 -10.78
N SER A 603 -7.04 4.68 -10.97
CA SER A 603 -6.57 5.53 -9.88
C SER A 603 -7.64 5.83 -8.83
N ASN A 604 -8.94 5.64 -9.12
CA ASN A 604 -10.00 5.70 -8.12
C ASN A 604 -9.84 4.65 -7.00
N LEU A 605 -9.08 3.58 -7.23
CA LEU A 605 -8.74 2.64 -6.16
C LEU A 605 -8.02 3.30 -5.00
N ALA A 606 -7.25 4.37 -5.25
CA ALA A 606 -6.62 5.16 -4.21
C ALA A 606 -7.62 5.96 -3.37
N GLU A 607 -8.82 6.26 -3.90
CA GLU A 607 -9.88 6.98 -3.20
C GLU A 607 -10.68 6.09 -2.24
N PHE A 608 -10.58 4.76 -2.42
CA PHE A 608 -11.06 3.86 -1.38
C PHE A 608 -10.23 4.11 -0.13
N LYS A 609 -10.87 4.19 1.01
CA LYS A 609 -10.25 4.44 2.31
C LYS A 609 -9.33 3.30 2.79
N LEU A 610 -9.07 2.35 1.91
CA LEU A 610 -8.32 1.14 2.16
C LEU A 610 -6.85 1.40 1.81
N GLU A 611 -6.03 1.67 2.81
CA GLU A 611 -4.58 1.56 2.69
C GLU A 611 -4.22 0.07 2.62
N ASP A 612 -4.51 -0.56 1.50
CA ASP A 612 -4.33 -1.99 1.24
C ASP A 612 -3.23 -2.20 0.20
N ALA A 613 -2.15 -2.85 0.63
CA ALA A 613 -1.01 -3.14 -0.24
C ALA A 613 -1.39 -4.04 -1.43
N ALA A 614 -2.36 -4.94 -1.28
CA ALA A 614 -2.82 -5.82 -2.36
C ALA A 614 -3.51 -5.01 -3.47
N LEU A 615 -4.38 -4.07 -3.12
CA LEU A 615 -5.01 -3.19 -4.12
C LEU A 615 -3.98 -2.33 -4.88
N TRP A 616 -3.00 -1.76 -4.17
CA TRP A 616 -1.91 -1.01 -4.81
C TRP A 616 -1.06 -1.91 -5.70
N ARG A 617 -0.79 -3.15 -5.29
CA ARG A 617 -0.05 -4.13 -6.09
C ARG A 617 -0.79 -4.48 -7.37
N VAL A 618 -2.11 -4.75 -7.29
CA VAL A 618 -2.95 -5.02 -8.47
C VAL A 618 -3.01 -3.81 -9.40
N MET A 619 -3.15 -2.60 -8.86
CA MET A 619 -3.10 -1.36 -9.66
C MET A 619 -1.76 -1.24 -10.37
N GLY A 620 -0.65 -1.51 -9.68
CA GLY A 620 0.70 -1.50 -10.25
C GLY A 620 0.85 -2.49 -11.40
N TRP A 621 0.38 -3.73 -11.25
CA TRP A 621 0.44 -4.74 -12.31
C TRP A 621 -0.43 -4.39 -13.51
N ARG A 622 -1.66 -3.91 -13.30
CA ARG A 622 -2.54 -3.47 -14.38
C ARG A 622 -1.98 -2.27 -15.14
N ALA A 623 -1.42 -1.30 -14.44
CA ALA A 623 -0.74 -0.17 -15.07
C ALA A 623 0.52 -0.62 -15.85
N ARG A 624 1.32 -1.56 -15.31
CA ARG A 624 2.47 -2.16 -16.00
C ARG A 624 2.04 -2.89 -17.29
N GLU A 625 0.98 -3.71 -17.23
CA GLU A 625 0.38 -4.39 -18.38
C GLU A 625 -0.04 -3.38 -19.47
N ALA A 626 -0.63 -2.26 -19.09
CA ALA A 626 -1.01 -1.16 -19.97
C ALA A 626 0.17 -0.26 -20.38
N ARG A 627 1.38 -0.49 -19.89
CA ARG A 627 2.59 0.36 -20.06
C ARG A 627 2.42 1.80 -19.54
N SER A 628 1.59 2.00 -18.54
CA SER A 628 1.47 3.22 -17.77
C SER A 628 2.52 3.22 -16.66
N TYR A 629 3.80 3.34 -17.07
CA TYR A 629 4.93 3.11 -16.16
C TYR A 629 4.98 4.07 -14.98
N GLU A 630 4.67 5.36 -15.17
CA GLU A 630 4.66 6.33 -14.09
C GLU A 630 3.63 5.95 -13.01
N LEU A 631 2.41 5.58 -13.41
CA LEU A 631 1.37 5.13 -12.48
C LEU A 631 1.77 3.81 -11.80
N SER A 632 2.34 2.88 -12.54
CA SER A 632 2.83 1.61 -12.01
C SER A 632 3.95 1.81 -10.98
N ILE A 633 4.93 2.67 -11.28
CA ILE A 633 6.02 3.02 -10.34
C ILE A 633 5.45 3.66 -9.07
N LEU A 634 4.51 4.59 -9.20
CA LEU A 634 3.86 5.22 -8.06
C LEU A 634 3.15 4.18 -7.19
N ALA A 635 2.39 3.27 -7.80
CA ALA A 635 1.68 2.21 -7.10
C ALA A 635 2.65 1.28 -6.34
N PHE A 636 3.72 0.82 -6.99
CA PHE A 636 4.71 -0.05 -6.33
C PHE A 636 5.56 0.69 -5.28
N ARG A 637 5.78 2.00 -5.41
CA ARG A 637 6.37 2.80 -4.32
C ARG A 637 5.45 2.84 -3.09
N LYS A 638 4.13 2.95 -3.28
CA LYS A 638 3.15 2.82 -2.19
C LYS A 638 3.22 1.42 -1.55
N VAL A 639 3.27 0.35 -2.35
CA VAL A 639 3.46 -1.02 -1.84
C VAL A 639 4.76 -1.12 -1.04
N LEU A 640 5.87 -0.61 -1.55
CA LEU A 640 7.16 -0.64 -0.86
C LEU A 640 7.14 0.16 0.46
N MET A 641 6.42 1.28 0.52
CA MET A 641 6.23 2.03 1.77
C MET A 641 5.44 1.22 2.81
N MET A 642 4.41 0.48 2.37
CA MET A 642 3.54 -0.33 3.22
C MET A 642 4.17 -1.67 3.62
N ARG A 643 5.00 -2.24 2.76
CA ARG A 643 5.58 -3.59 2.89
C ARG A 643 7.08 -3.58 2.60
N GLY A 644 7.79 -2.63 3.22
CA GLY A 644 9.21 -2.42 2.96
C GLY A 644 10.12 -3.55 3.38
N GLU A 645 9.71 -4.45 4.27
CA GLU A 645 10.44 -5.66 4.63
C GLU A 645 10.26 -6.82 3.67
N GLU A 646 9.24 -6.82 2.82
CA GLU A 646 9.01 -7.89 1.87
C GLU A 646 9.97 -7.76 0.67
N ALA A 647 10.72 -8.82 0.37
CA ALA A 647 11.59 -8.87 -0.81
C ALA A 647 10.79 -8.70 -2.11
N GLN A 648 9.57 -9.25 -2.17
CA GLN A 648 8.68 -9.14 -3.32
C GLN A 648 8.29 -7.69 -3.63
N SER A 649 8.06 -6.84 -2.61
CA SER A 649 7.73 -5.43 -2.83
C SER A 649 8.87 -4.65 -3.50
N ARG A 650 10.14 -5.01 -3.19
CA ARG A 650 11.31 -4.46 -3.87
C ARG A 650 11.43 -4.96 -5.30
N ARG A 651 11.20 -6.27 -5.50
CA ARG A 651 11.24 -6.91 -6.82
C ARG A 651 10.18 -6.32 -7.76
N ASP A 652 8.94 -6.15 -7.30
CA ASP A 652 7.85 -5.58 -8.11
C ASP A 652 8.21 -4.17 -8.62
N LEU A 653 8.73 -3.31 -7.74
CA LEU A 653 9.19 -1.98 -8.13
C LEU A 653 10.40 -2.04 -9.07
N ALA A 654 11.37 -2.92 -8.81
CA ALA A 654 12.57 -3.07 -9.62
C ALA A 654 12.24 -3.48 -11.07
N LEU A 655 11.28 -4.41 -11.24
CA LEU A 655 10.84 -4.86 -12.57
C LEU A 655 10.31 -3.69 -13.42
N VAL A 656 9.41 -2.89 -12.87
CA VAL A 656 8.82 -1.77 -13.63
C VAL A 656 9.82 -0.65 -13.88
N LEU A 657 10.73 -0.37 -12.93
CA LEU A 657 11.81 0.60 -13.13
C LEU A 657 12.79 0.16 -14.22
N ALA A 658 13.14 -1.14 -14.26
CA ALA A 658 13.99 -1.71 -15.30
C ALA A 658 13.35 -1.57 -16.70
N GLU A 659 12.07 -1.91 -16.83
CA GLU A 659 11.33 -1.79 -18.08
C GLU A 659 11.22 -0.32 -18.55
N TYR A 660 10.87 0.57 -17.63
CA TYR A 660 10.77 2.00 -17.92
C TYR A 660 12.13 2.60 -18.28
N GLY A 661 13.18 2.23 -17.55
CA GLY A 661 14.55 2.64 -17.86
C GLY A 661 15.01 2.14 -19.24
N LYS A 662 14.75 0.87 -19.59
CA LYS A 662 15.02 0.31 -20.91
C LYS A 662 14.27 1.10 -22.01
N MET A 663 12.98 1.38 -21.80
CA MET A 663 12.18 2.18 -22.74
C MET A 663 12.73 3.59 -22.93
N LEU A 664 13.07 4.29 -21.85
CA LEU A 664 13.58 5.66 -21.90
C LEU A 664 14.91 5.77 -22.64
N LYS A 665 15.75 4.73 -22.61
CA LYS A 665 17.00 4.72 -23.38
C LYS A 665 16.77 4.95 -24.88
N TYR A 666 15.69 4.41 -25.42
CA TYR A 666 15.38 4.51 -26.85
C TYR A 666 14.48 5.71 -27.21
N LEU A 667 13.58 6.10 -26.31
CA LEU A 667 12.54 7.10 -26.59
C LEU A 667 12.84 8.49 -26.02
N SER A 668 13.69 8.59 -25.00
CA SER A 668 13.88 9.84 -24.27
C SER A 668 15.11 10.62 -24.75
N SER A 669 14.97 11.96 -24.84
CA SER A 669 16.09 12.87 -24.95
C SER A 669 16.86 13.08 -23.64
N ASN A 670 16.37 12.51 -22.50
CA ASN A 670 16.98 12.64 -21.19
C ASN A 670 17.68 11.34 -20.72
N PRO A 671 18.97 11.15 -21.06
CA PRO A 671 19.72 9.96 -20.67
C PRO A 671 19.89 9.81 -19.14
N ARG A 672 19.88 10.93 -18.39
CA ARG A 672 20.04 10.89 -16.91
C ARG A 672 18.84 10.23 -16.24
N ALA A 673 17.63 10.45 -16.76
CA ALA A 673 16.43 9.78 -16.22
C ALA A 673 16.52 8.26 -16.42
N CYS A 674 16.92 7.80 -17.61
CA CYS A 674 17.16 6.40 -17.90
C CYS A 674 18.15 5.76 -16.93
N HIS A 675 19.33 6.38 -16.70
CA HIS A 675 20.35 5.88 -15.77
C HIS A 675 19.77 5.75 -14.35
N ARG A 676 19.10 6.77 -13.84
CA ARG A 676 18.51 6.77 -12.50
C ARG A 676 17.56 5.60 -12.28
N TYR A 677 16.67 5.32 -13.24
CA TYR A 677 15.72 4.23 -13.11
C TYR A 677 16.40 2.85 -13.17
N LEU A 678 17.40 2.67 -14.03
CA LEU A 678 18.14 1.41 -14.12
C LEU A 678 19.02 1.16 -12.89
N GLU A 679 19.68 2.18 -12.37
CA GLU A 679 20.50 2.10 -11.15
C GLU A 679 19.61 1.77 -9.92
N GLU A 680 18.45 2.42 -9.81
CA GLU A 680 17.48 2.13 -8.75
C GLU A 680 16.94 0.70 -8.87
N ALA A 681 16.61 0.23 -10.09
CA ALA A 681 16.16 -1.14 -10.32
C ALA A 681 17.21 -2.18 -9.89
N MET A 682 18.46 -2.02 -10.34
CA MET A 682 19.55 -2.93 -9.96
C MET A 682 19.79 -2.94 -8.45
N LYS A 683 19.73 -1.77 -7.80
CA LYS A 683 19.84 -1.68 -6.34
C LYS A 683 18.71 -2.44 -5.63
N LEU A 684 17.47 -2.25 -6.07
CA LEU A 684 16.30 -2.93 -5.47
C LEU A 684 16.33 -4.45 -5.69
N PHE A 685 16.77 -4.92 -6.86
CA PHE A 685 16.99 -6.34 -7.08
C PHE A 685 18.10 -6.90 -6.16
N ALA A 686 19.23 -6.19 -6.02
CA ALA A 686 20.30 -6.56 -5.09
C ALA A 686 19.79 -6.58 -3.64
N ASP A 687 19.00 -5.57 -3.24
CA ASP A 687 18.37 -5.52 -1.92
C ASP A 687 17.38 -6.68 -1.71
N ALA A 688 16.62 -7.09 -2.73
CA ALA A 688 15.70 -8.23 -2.67
C ALA A 688 16.45 -9.56 -2.58
N ALA A 689 17.63 -9.68 -3.22
CA ALA A 689 18.45 -10.89 -3.22
C ALA A 689 19.26 -11.07 -1.92
N PHE A 690 19.93 -10.01 -1.44
CA PHE A 690 20.96 -10.10 -0.40
C PHE A 690 20.55 -9.52 0.96
N ASN A 691 19.63 -8.55 1.01
CA ASN A 691 19.23 -7.92 2.27
C ASN A 691 18.20 -8.76 3.01
N VAL A 692 18.73 -9.72 3.77
CA VAL A 692 17.95 -10.33 4.84
C VAL A 692 17.87 -9.33 5.98
N ARG A 693 16.75 -8.67 6.12
CA ARG A 693 16.41 -8.14 7.42
C ARG A 693 16.13 -9.37 8.30
N ALA A 694 17.02 -9.59 9.26
CA ALA A 694 16.89 -10.69 10.21
C ALA A 694 15.54 -10.57 10.93
N ARG A 695 14.48 -11.18 10.40
CA ARG A 695 13.28 -11.48 11.15
C ARG A 695 13.63 -12.61 12.11
N LYS A 696 13.35 -12.39 13.38
CA LYS A 696 13.65 -13.28 14.49
C LYS A 696 12.92 -14.63 14.42
N SER A 697 11.90 -14.75 13.59
CA SER A 697 11.16 -15.99 13.33
C SER A 697 11.77 -16.88 12.24
N GLY A 698 12.97 -16.54 11.76
CA GLY A 698 13.57 -17.19 10.60
C GLY A 698 13.13 -16.53 9.28
N ILE A 699 13.88 -16.79 8.22
CA ILE A 699 13.51 -16.43 6.86
C ILE A 699 12.29 -17.27 6.53
N ARG A 700 11.13 -16.64 6.20
CA ARG A 700 10.03 -17.42 5.61
C ARG A 700 10.56 -18.10 4.37
N GLY A 701 10.26 -19.39 4.18
CA GLY A 701 10.75 -20.15 3.03
C GLY A 701 10.53 -19.44 1.69
N ASN A 702 9.50 -18.61 1.60
CA ASN A 702 9.12 -17.85 0.41
C ASN A 702 10.00 -16.64 0.10
N ASP A 703 10.52 -15.93 1.10
CA ASP A 703 11.44 -14.80 0.88
C ASP A 703 12.71 -15.28 0.15
N PHE A 704 13.06 -16.55 0.32
CA PHE A 704 14.20 -17.16 -0.33
C PHE A 704 13.98 -17.35 -1.84
N GLN A 705 12.79 -17.79 -2.28
CA GLN A 705 12.48 -17.90 -3.71
C GLN A 705 12.51 -16.53 -4.40
N VAL A 706 11.97 -15.52 -3.76
CA VAL A 706 12.08 -14.14 -4.25
C VAL A 706 13.56 -13.74 -4.43
N SER A 707 14.42 -14.10 -3.46
CA SER A 707 15.85 -13.76 -3.50
C SER A 707 16.57 -14.38 -4.70
N ILE A 708 16.33 -15.66 -4.99
CA ILE A 708 16.93 -16.33 -6.15
C ILE A 708 16.46 -15.71 -7.47
N ILE A 709 15.15 -15.49 -7.60
CA ILE A 709 14.57 -14.92 -8.82
C ILE A 709 15.03 -13.45 -9.00
N ALA A 710 15.10 -12.67 -7.92
CA ALA A 710 15.63 -11.32 -7.98
C ALA A 710 17.13 -11.27 -8.36
N LEU A 711 17.93 -12.24 -7.90
CA LEU A 711 19.34 -12.38 -8.30
C LEU A 711 19.47 -12.68 -9.79
N GLU A 712 18.62 -13.54 -10.32
CA GLU A 712 18.55 -13.84 -11.75
C GLU A 712 18.20 -12.61 -12.59
N GLU A 713 17.17 -11.87 -12.17
CA GLU A 713 16.73 -10.63 -12.80
C GLU A 713 17.79 -9.51 -12.72
N LEU A 714 18.51 -9.43 -11.59
CA LEU A 714 19.66 -8.55 -11.43
C LEU A 714 20.74 -8.86 -12.45
N ASN A 715 21.15 -10.12 -12.56
CA ASN A 715 22.18 -10.55 -13.52
C ASN A 715 21.77 -10.28 -14.97
N GLY A 716 20.52 -10.59 -15.33
CA GLY A 716 19.97 -10.29 -16.66
C GLY A 716 19.97 -8.80 -16.97
N LEU A 717 19.58 -7.95 -16.02
CA LEU A 717 19.60 -6.49 -16.19
C LEU A 717 21.01 -5.93 -16.31
N ILE A 718 21.97 -6.42 -15.50
CA ILE A 718 23.37 -6.01 -15.59
C ILE A 718 23.96 -6.42 -16.95
N SER A 719 23.71 -7.66 -17.40
CA SER A 719 24.17 -8.14 -18.71
C SER A 719 23.65 -7.26 -19.84
N TRP A 720 22.37 -6.89 -19.78
CA TRP A 720 21.78 -5.94 -20.72
C TRP A 720 22.47 -4.56 -20.66
N VAL A 721 22.67 -3.99 -19.45
CA VAL A 721 23.35 -2.69 -19.28
C VAL A 721 24.78 -2.73 -19.84
N GLU A 722 25.51 -3.82 -19.63
CA GLU A 722 26.88 -4.00 -20.11
C GLU A 722 26.98 -4.18 -21.62
N SER A 723 25.97 -4.80 -22.24
CA SER A 723 25.94 -5.05 -23.69
C SER A 723 25.52 -3.83 -24.52
N GLU A 724 24.90 -2.81 -23.88
CA GLU A 724 24.36 -1.65 -24.58
C GLU A 724 25.39 -0.52 -24.75
N GLU A 725 25.25 0.24 -25.85
CA GLU A 725 25.97 1.50 -26.07
C GLU A 725 25.29 2.67 -25.38
N TRP A 726 26.05 3.51 -24.68
CA TRP A 726 25.53 4.61 -23.89
C TRP A 726 25.94 5.98 -24.43
N ARG A 727 24.96 6.83 -24.73
CA ARG A 727 25.16 8.15 -25.35
C ARG A 727 26.05 9.11 -24.55
N LEU A 728 26.12 8.96 -23.22
CA LEU A 728 26.96 9.78 -22.33
C LEU A 728 28.37 9.22 -22.11
N GLY A 729 28.74 8.15 -22.80
CA GLY A 729 30.02 7.44 -22.57
C GLY A 729 30.17 6.78 -21.20
N LYS A 730 29.13 6.88 -20.33
CA LYS A 730 29.10 6.23 -19.02
C LYS A 730 27.89 5.30 -18.96
N LYS A 731 28.10 4.10 -18.45
CA LYS A 731 27.05 3.12 -18.16
C LYS A 731 26.36 3.47 -16.83
N PRO A 732 25.09 3.07 -16.61
CA PRO A 732 24.49 3.04 -15.29
C PRO A 732 25.38 2.31 -14.29
N LYS A 733 25.42 2.80 -13.05
CA LYS A 733 26.26 2.20 -11.99
C LYS A 733 25.68 0.86 -11.57
N VAL A 734 26.49 -0.18 -11.68
CA VAL A 734 26.16 -1.54 -11.24
C VAL A 734 26.44 -1.66 -9.74
N PRO A 735 25.55 -2.27 -8.92
CA PRO A 735 25.83 -2.54 -7.52
C PRO A 735 26.98 -3.55 -7.36
N GLU A 736 27.76 -3.39 -6.29
CA GLU A 736 28.85 -4.30 -5.96
C GLU A 736 28.32 -5.48 -5.15
N PHE A 737 28.65 -6.70 -5.55
CA PHE A 737 28.38 -7.95 -4.83
C PHE A 737 29.39 -9.02 -5.23
N ASP A 738 29.47 -10.12 -4.48
CA ASP A 738 30.46 -11.19 -4.69
C ASP A 738 30.32 -11.79 -6.09
N ALA A 739 31.45 -11.95 -6.77
CA ALA A 739 31.53 -12.51 -8.13
C ALA A 739 30.99 -13.94 -8.25
N ALA A 740 30.90 -14.70 -7.16
CA ALA A 740 30.28 -16.02 -7.13
C ALA A 740 28.79 -16.00 -7.56
N TYR A 741 28.10 -14.89 -7.31
CA TYR A 741 26.68 -14.70 -7.71
C TYR A 741 26.52 -14.09 -9.10
N ARG A 742 27.62 -13.66 -9.76
CA ARG A 742 27.59 -12.99 -11.05
C ARG A 742 27.62 -14.02 -12.18
N ARG A 743 26.45 -14.32 -12.74
CA ARG A 743 26.32 -15.25 -13.87
C ARG A 743 25.09 -14.91 -14.70
N ASP A 744 25.26 -14.73 -15.99
CA ASP A 744 24.16 -14.61 -16.92
C ASP A 744 23.67 -16.01 -17.34
N LEU A 745 22.36 -16.24 -17.28
CA LEU A 745 21.70 -17.51 -17.55
C LEU A 745 20.58 -17.36 -18.58
N PRO A 746 20.86 -16.96 -19.82
CA PRO A 746 19.82 -16.73 -20.84
C PRO A 746 19.07 -18.02 -21.16
N VAL A 747 17.75 -17.89 -21.36
CA VAL A 747 16.86 -19.01 -21.69
C VAL A 747 15.89 -18.66 -22.82
N LYS A 748 15.43 -19.66 -23.57
CA LYS A 748 14.47 -19.48 -24.65
C LYS A 748 13.06 -19.21 -24.17
N LEU A 749 12.67 -19.73 -23.01
CA LEU A 749 11.36 -19.50 -22.39
C LEU A 749 11.53 -19.35 -20.90
N ARG A 750 11.01 -18.26 -20.38
CA ARG A 750 10.88 -17.98 -18.95
C ARG A 750 9.45 -17.55 -18.66
N ILE A 751 8.80 -18.19 -17.69
CA ILE A 751 7.45 -17.85 -17.25
C ILE A 751 7.52 -17.57 -15.76
N VAL A 752 7.05 -16.42 -15.33
CA VAL A 752 7.02 -16.02 -13.91
C VAL A 752 5.60 -15.65 -13.53
N MET A 753 5.11 -16.26 -12.47
CA MET A 753 3.78 -16.02 -11.91
C MET A 753 3.88 -15.45 -10.50
N SER A 754 3.15 -14.39 -10.21
CA SER A 754 3.04 -13.77 -8.87
C SER A 754 1.57 -13.46 -8.57
N TRP A 755 1.22 -13.30 -7.29
CA TRP A 755 -0.16 -13.03 -6.86
C TRP A 755 -0.22 -11.96 -5.77
N ASP A 756 -1.42 -11.36 -5.55
CA ASP A 756 -1.66 -10.21 -4.68
C ASP A 756 -2.00 -10.56 -3.23
N VAL A 757 -2.31 -11.82 -2.96
CA VAL A 757 -2.83 -12.29 -1.65
C VAL A 757 -1.78 -13.16 -0.97
N ASP A 758 -1.43 -12.83 0.28
CA ASP A 758 -0.58 -13.67 1.14
C ASP A 758 -1.33 -14.93 1.59
N GLU A 759 -0.64 -15.93 2.17
CA GLU A 759 -1.22 -17.19 2.65
C GLU A 759 -2.05 -17.91 1.55
N THR A 760 -1.60 -17.80 0.32
CA THR A 760 -2.27 -18.34 -0.86
C THR A 760 -1.31 -19.21 -1.63
N ASP A 761 -1.78 -20.41 -1.94
CA ASP A 761 -1.05 -21.44 -2.66
C ASP A 761 -1.55 -21.52 -4.11
N ILE A 762 -0.70 -21.05 -5.03
CA ILE A 762 -1.02 -20.99 -6.47
C ILE A 762 0.17 -21.51 -7.26
N ASP A 763 0.03 -22.72 -7.81
CA ASP A 763 1.08 -23.42 -8.54
C ASP A 763 1.11 -23.06 -10.02
N ILE A 764 2.34 -22.91 -10.56
CA ILE A 764 2.57 -22.89 -11.99
C ILE A 764 2.64 -24.34 -12.53
N HIS A 765 1.95 -24.58 -13.63
CA HIS A 765 1.98 -25.82 -14.34
C HIS A 765 2.27 -25.58 -15.83
N VAL A 766 3.27 -26.22 -16.38
CA VAL A 766 3.60 -26.11 -17.81
C VAL A 766 3.59 -27.50 -18.45
N LEU A 767 2.64 -27.70 -19.39
CA LEU A 767 2.60 -28.93 -20.19
C LEU A 767 3.48 -28.72 -21.43
N GLU A 768 4.54 -29.50 -21.53
CA GLU A 768 5.49 -29.48 -22.64
C GLU A 768 4.96 -30.22 -23.87
N PRO A 769 5.52 -30.00 -25.10
CA PRO A 769 5.06 -30.63 -26.32
C PRO A 769 5.11 -32.17 -26.32
N ASN A 770 6.02 -32.78 -25.57
CA ASN A 770 6.13 -34.21 -25.37
C ASN A 770 5.04 -34.82 -24.48
N GLY A 771 4.16 -33.99 -23.91
CA GLY A 771 3.11 -34.40 -22.98
C GLY A 771 3.53 -34.48 -21.53
N GLU A 772 4.80 -34.17 -21.20
CA GLU A 772 5.29 -34.10 -19.83
C GLU A 772 4.89 -32.79 -19.17
N GLU A 773 4.50 -32.84 -17.91
CA GLU A 773 4.07 -31.65 -17.15
C GLU A 773 5.12 -31.27 -16.11
N ALA A 774 5.60 -30.03 -16.18
CA ALA A 774 6.44 -29.42 -15.17
C ALA A 774 5.59 -28.71 -14.12
N TYR A 775 5.76 -29.01 -12.82
CA TYR A 775 5.09 -28.42 -11.67
C TYR A 775 5.88 -28.69 -10.39
N TYR A 776 5.46 -28.23 -9.23
CA TYR A 776 6.19 -28.40 -7.96
C TYR A 776 6.58 -29.85 -7.63
N GLY A 777 5.71 -30.84 -7.94
CA GLY A 777 5.97 -32.27 -7.72
C GLY A 777 6.84 -32.91 -8.80
N HIS A 778 7.03 -32.26 -9.95
CA HIS A 778 7.87 -32.71 -11.06
C HIS A 778 8.64 -31.53 -11.67
N ARG A 779 9.62 -31.02 -10.92
CA ARG A 779 10.31 -29.76 -11.20
C ARG A 779 11.27 -29.79 -12.38
N ARG A 780 11.75 -30.96 -12.79
CA ARG A 780 12.68 -31.14 -13.91
C ARG A 780 12.13 -32.15 -14.91
N THR A 781 11.80 -31.69 -16.08
CA THR A 781 11.33 -32.55 -17.17
C THR A 781 12.47 -33.25 -17.92
N SER A 782 12.16 -34.32 -18.63
CA SER A 782 13.10 -35.09 -19.44
C SER A 782 13.75 -34.24 -20.53
N GLU A 783 13.02 -33.24 -21.05
CA GLU A 783 13.51 -32.31 -22.06
C GLU A 783 14.15 -31.04 -21.48
N GLY A 784 14.33 -30.95 -20.17
CA GLY A 784 15.11 -29.94 -19.52
C GLY A 784 14.32 -28.71 -19.05
N GLY A 785 13.01 -28.79 -18.93
CA GLY A 785 12.20 -27.81 -18.22
C GLY A 785 12.53 -27.81 -16.72
N PHE A 786 12.43 -26.65 -16.10
CA PHE A 786 12.71 -26.44 -14.68
C PHE A 786 11.66 -25.55 -14.05
N VAL A 787 11.08 -26.00 -12.93
CA VAL A 787 10.18 -25.20 -12.08
C VAL A 787 10.90 -24.84 -10.78
N SER A 788 10.72 -23.64 -10.28
CA SER A 788 11.23 -23.15 -8.99
C SER A 788 10.71 -24.00 -7.82
N GLU A 789 11.18 -23.70 -6.59
CA GLU A 789 10.60 -24.27 -5.38
C GLU A 789 9.13 -23.83 -5.25
N ASP A 790 8.33 -24.68 -4.64
CA ASP A 790 6.92 -24.43 -4.29
C ASP A 790 6.78 -23.29 -3.29
N VAL A 791 5.86 -22.34 -3.58
CA VAL A 791 5.57 -21.19 -2.72
C VAL A 791 4.15 -21.30 -2.17
N THR A 792 4.02 -22.01 -1.05
CA THR A 792 2.74 -22.26 -0.38
C THR A 792 2.20 -21.10 0.46
N THR A 793 3.02 -20.07 0.72
CA THR A 793 2.66 -18.86 1.46
C THR A 793 3.37 -17.63 0.85
N GLY A 794 2.83 -16.42 1.01
CA GLY A 794 3.37 -15.21 0.40
C GLY A 794 2.71 -14.87 -0.93
N TYR A 795 3.43 -14.13 -1.78
CA TYR A 795 2.93 -13.55 -3.04
C TYR A 795 3.55 -14.21 -4.29
N GLY A 796 4.14 -15.39 -4.15
CA GLY A 796 5.03 -15.94 -5.14
C GLY A 796 6.43 -15.29 -5.05
N PRO A 797 7.18 -15.21 -6.14
CA PRO A 797 6.87 -15.76 -7.45
C PRO A 797 7.15 -17.25 -7.58
N GLU A 798 6.44 -17.90 -8.52
CA GLU A 798 6.87 -19.18 -9.09
C GLU A 798 7.35 -19.00 -10.50
N GLU A 799 8.30 -19.82 -10.92
CA GLU A 799 9.00 -19.67 -12.18
C GLU A 799 9.19 -20.99 -12.90
N TYR A 800 8.95 -20.96 -14.21
CA TYR A 800 9.35 -22.03 -15.13
C TYR A 800 10.41 -21.53 -16.10
N LEU A 801 11.47 -22.31 -16.30
CA LEU A 801 12.59 -22.03 -17.18
C LEU A 801 12.80 -23.14 -18.20
N LYS A 802 13.12 -22.76 -19.44
CA LYS A 802 13.48 -23.68 -20.51
C LYS A 802 14.61 -23.09 -21.34
N LYS A 803 15.79 -23.73 -21.30
CA LYS A 803 16.97 -23.23 -22.00
C LYS A 803 16.83 -23.31 -23.52
N ASP A 804 16.36 -24.46 -24.01
CA ASP A 804 16.15 -24.73 -25.42
C ASP A 804 14.70 -25.17 -25.63
N LEU A 805 14.06 -24.74 -26.73
CA LEU A 805 12.67 -25.09 -27.05
C LEU A 805 12.59 -26.20 -28.08
N GLU A 806 11.77 -27.18 -27.83
CA GLU A 806 11.31 -28.18 -28.81
C GLU A 806 10.13 -27.62 -29.63
N ARG A 807 9.97 -28.07 -30.85
CA ARG A 807 8.80 -27.72 -31.71
C ARG A 807 7.52 -28.24 -31.06
N GLY A 808 6.51 -27.41 -31.02
CA GLY A 808 5.19 -27.77 -30.52
C GLY A 808 4.56 -26.68 -29.65
N VAL A 809 3.69 -27.07 -28.74
CA VAL A 809 2.89 -26.16 -27.93
C VAL A 809 3.19 -26.41 -26.48
N TYR A 810 3.66 -25.36 -25.79
CA TYR A 810 3.77 -25.30 -24.32
C TYR A 810 2.50 -24.68 -23.81
N LYS A 811 1.75 -25.39 -22.93
CA LYS A 811 0.53 -24.88 -22.31
C LYS A 811 0.81 -24.40 -20.89
N ILE A 812 0.51 -23.15 -20.62
CA ILE A 812 0.72 -22.50 -19.33
C ILE A 812 -0.58 -22.57 -18.54
N CYS A 813 -0.56 -23.20 -17.40
CA CYS A 813 -1.70 -23.30 -16.50
C CYS A 813 -1.34 -22.79 -15.10
N SER A 814 -2.33 -22.34 -14.34
CA SER A 814 -2.23 -22.17 -12.89
C SER A 814 -3.16 -23.16 -12.20
N ASN A 815 -2.75 -23.62 -11.04
CA ASN A 815 -3.59 -24.40 -10.14
C ASN A 815 -3.75 -23.61 -8.85
N TYR A 816 -4.98 -23.20 -8.54
CA TYR A 816 -5.29 -22.48 -7.31
C TYR A 816 -5.72 -23.48 -6.25
N PHE A 817 -4.79 -23.85 -5.37
CA PHE A 817 -5.03 -24.92 -4.39
C PHE A 817 -5.84 -24.44 -3.20
N ALA A 818 -5.43 -23.36 -2.53
CA ALA A 818 -6.09 -22.83 -1.35
C ALA A 818 -5.82 -21.35 -1.15
N SER A 819 -6.76 -20.64 -0.53
CA SER A 819 -6.54 -19.33 0.07
C SER A 819 -7.11 -19.34 1.48
N HIS A 820 -6.32 -18.81 2.40
CA HIS A 820 -6.71 -18.60 3.79
C HIS A 820 -7.13 -17.17 4.06
N GLN A 821 -7.04 -16.29 3.04
CA GLN A 821 -7.46 -14.87 3.10
C GLN A 821 -8.60 -14.57 2.13
N THR A 822 -9.49 -13.68 2.54
CA THR A 822 -10.46 -13.02 1.66
C THR A 822 -9.81 -11.77 1.05
N SER A 823 -9.70 -11.75 -0.28
CA SER A 823 -9.27 -10.55 -0.99
C SER A 823 -10.40 -9.52 -1.01
N LEU A 824 -10.07 -8.23 -0.86
CA LEU A 824 -11.02 -7.11 -1.03
C LEU A 824 -11.59 -7.04 -2.45
N THR A 825 -10.92 -7.65 -3.41
CA THR A 825 -11.41 -7.82 -4.78
C THR A 825 -12.33 -9.04 -4.94
N GLY A 826 -12.56 -9.81 -3.86
CA GLY A 826 -13.37 -11.02 -3.85
C GLY A 826 -12.72 -12.22 -4.54
N ALA A 827 -11.48 -12.11 -5.02
CA ALA A 827 -10.73 -13.15 -5.71
C ALA A 827 -9.23 -12.85 -5.67
N ALA A 828 -8.37 -13.89 -5.72
CA ALA A 828 -6.93 -13.69 -5.89
C ALA A 828 -6.64 -13.15 -7.30
N THR A 829 -5.77 -12.15 -7.40
CA THR A 829 -5.29 -11.62 -8.67
C THR A 829 -3.89 -12.15 -8.93
N ILE A 830 -3.69 -12.79 -10.06
CA ILE A 830 -2.37 -13.25 -10.49
C ILE A 830 -1.86 -12.44 -11.68
N THR A 831 -0.55 -12.28 -11.76
CA THR A 831 0.15 -11.73 -12.91
C THR A 831 1.11 -12.77 -13.44
N VAL A 832 1.11 -12.96 -14.75
CA VAL A 832 1.98 -13.91 -15.45
C VAL A 832 2.77 -13.17 -16.51
N CYS A 833 4.10 -13.21 -16.38
CA CYS A 833 5.05 -12.73 -17.37
C CYS A 833 5.61 -13.92 -18.15
N VAL A 834 5.51 -13.86 -19.46
CA VAL A 834 6.09 -14.84 -20.39
C VAL A 834 7.18 -14.16 -21.20
N TYR A 835 8.42 -14.58 -20.97
CA TYR A 835 9.58 -14.08 -21.71
C TYR A 835 10.03 -15.12 -22.73
N THR A 836 10.30 -14.67 -23.95
CA THR A 836 11.02 -15.47 -24.95
C THR A 836 12.37 -14.85 -25.21
N ASP A 837 13.40 -15.66 -25.40
CA ASP A 837 14.79 -15.24 -25.55
C ASP A 837 15.31 -14.37 -24.39
N TRP A 838 14.84 -14.69 -23.15
CA TRP A 838 15.14 -13.91 -21.95
C TRP A 838 16.66 -13.84 -21.70
N GLY A 839 17.12 -12.64 -21.27
CA GLY A 839 18.53 -12.35 -21.02
C GLY A 839 19.36 -12.13 -22.29
N THR A 840 18.72 -12.04 -23.46
CA THR A 840 19.39 -11.75 -24.72
C THR A 840 18.90 -10.42 -25.33
N LYS A 841 19.59 -9.94 -26.39
CA LYS A 841 19.16 -8.75 -27.14
C LYS A 841 17.82 -8.93 -27.90
N ASP A 842 17.39 -10.18 -28.11
CA ASP A 842 16.16 -10.53 -28.81
C ASP A 842 15.00 -10.80 -27.83
N GLU A 843 15.19 -10.49 -26.54
CA GLU A 843 14.18 -10.65 -25.49
C GLU A 843 12.86 -10.01 -25.86
N LYS A 844 11.77 -10.77 -25.71
CA LYS A 844 10.40 -10.29 -25.81
C LYS A 844 9.65 -10.75 -24.59
N PHE A 845 8.68 -9.97 -24.15
CA PHE A 845 7.80 -10.41 -23.08
C PHE A 845 6.34 -10.02 -23.33
N GLU A 846 5.46 -10.87 -22.82
CA GLU A 846 4.04 -10.62 -22.73
C GLU A 846 3.63 -10.75 -21.25
N LEU A 847 2.76 -9.84 -20.82
CA LEU A 847 2.28 -9.77 -19.45
C LEU A 847 0.76 -9.83 -19.46
N ILE A 848 0.19 -10.61 -18.57
CA ILE A 848 -1.24 -10.65 -18.32
C ILE A 848 -1.55 -10.66 -16.82
N THR A 849 -2.59 -9.97 -16.44
CA THR A 849 -3.14 -9.96 -15.10
C THR A 849 -4.59 -10.42 -15.12
N PHE A 850 -4.95 -11.39 -14.28
CA PHE A 850 -6.32 -11.90 -14.22
C PHE A 850 -6.70 -12.37 -12.81
N ARG A 851 -8.00 -12.58 -12.59
CA ARG A 851 -8.56 -12.95 -11.29
C ARG A 851 -8.92 -14.43 -11.26
N LEU A 852 -8.68 -15.07 -10.11
CA LEU A 852 -9.04 -16.46 -9.85
C LEU A 852 -10.25 -16.52 -8.92
N ASP A 853 -11.43 -16.72 -9.47
CA ASP A 853 -12.70 -16.67 -8.72
C ASP A 853 -12.98 -17.89 -7.83
N LYS A 854 -12.32 -19.03 -8.10
CA LYS A 854 -12.62 -20.29 -7.40
C LYS A 854 -11.37 -21.12 -7.17
N PRO A 855 -11.12 -21.58 -5.93
CA PRO A 855 -10.06 -22.54 -5.65
C PRO A 855 -10.35 -23.93 -6.27
N LYS A 856 -9.30 -24.74 -6.41
CA LYS A 856 -9.33 -26.14 -6.91
C LYS A 856 -9.67 -26.30 -8.40
N LYS A 857 -9.33 -25.33 -9.23
CA LYS A 857 -9.49 -25.47 -10.67
C LYS A 857 -8.21 -25.10 -11.40
N LYS A 858 -7.66 -26.08 -12.13
CA LYS A 858 -6.56 -25.82 -13.06
C LYS A 858 -7.07 -24.98 -14.22
N LEU A 859 -6.48 -23.80 -14.42
CA LEU A 859 -6.88 -22.83 -15.42
C LEU A 859 -5.79 -22.70 -16.49
N LEU A 860 -6.17 -22.87 -17.76
CA LEU A 860 -5.30 -22.57 -18.89
C LEU A 860 -5.18 -21.05 -19.07
N ILE A 861 -3.96 -20.51 -18.88
CA ILE A 861 -3.62 -19.10 -18.99
C ILE A 861 -3.24 -18.73 -20.41
N GLY A 862 -2.44 -19.58 -21.06
CA GLY A 862 -1.94 -19.30 -22.38
C GLY A 862 -1.14 -20.44 -22.98
N GLU A 863 -0.63 -20.18 -24.20
CA GLU A 863 0.17 -21.11 -24.97
C GLU A 863 1.37 -20.40 -25.60
N VAL A 864 2.50 -21.09 -25.64
CA VAL A 864 3.67 -20.69 -26.42
C VAL A 864 3.86 -21.73 -27.53
N LYS A 865 3.89 -21.29 -28.79
CA LYS A 865 4.03 -22.15 -29.99
C LYS A 865 5.35 -21.86 -30.68
N LEU A 866 6.10 -22.91 -30.99
CA LEU A 866 7.32 -22.88 -31.80
C LEU A 866 7.16 -23.65 -33.10
#